data_fe846c3db44e8ca5ff71cd751ebed579
#
_entry.id   fe846c3db44e8ca5ff71cd751ebed579
#
_cell.length_a   1.000
_cell.length_b   1.000
_cell.length_c   1.000
_cell.angle_alpha   90.00
_cell.angle_beta   90.00
_cell.angle_gamma   90.00
#
_symmetry.space_group_name_H-M   'P 1'
#
loop_
_entity.id
_entity.type
_entity.pdbx_description
1 polymer ?
#
loop_
_entity_poly.entity_id
_entity_poly.type
_entity_poly.pdbx_seq_one_letter_code
_entity_poly.pdbx_strand_id
1 'polypeptide(L)'
;MRLESWMMKNNFLIAMLLFILSFAVYAQEDASGAAVPAESYQLPELSLYGHLPTIDMTALSESGKQLAMVATVSDRRILVVGDAGKALTLKIGLGDIKARDLYWAGERYVILITSSTQNLGMVYGYKYEFQNIAVIDTKNKDVFWPLAKSSKVLNAAFGLYMPMKSEEGWQQCVNTLPLKKSMRSGSVWISGFEIEVRSIDLDSRKLKLLAAGRKDGSGWAVGAGPKIIARETHDNVRTDWELYAGKRGDRLYKSKDPFGRNSVIGQGRTEGTILFVSHDKNGLGHLLEMPLDGSAEPLELYPDLGIDRYIFNSTTGLLAGFVVSGDQPQLQMIDDHLEARVRGTRKAFPNLNVYFESMTDDLGRMIVRTDGATDAGTWWLVDIASGEAVEIGWRYPGITANQIGPVKMWHYKAADGLDIPAVLTLPPNRNPKNLPVVVLPHGGPEARDYPQFDWLAQAFASRGYAVLQPNFRGSKGYGNEFRNAGFGEWGRKMQTDLSDGLAALAAEGVIDPRRACIVGGSYGGYAALAGVTVQQGIYRCAVAIAPVTDLNLFLRDTEFDKKRNSLRYWKEFMGVTGTGDDSLDEISPYVLAKRSDAPIMMIHGSDDTVVEIVQSERMAKKLRSAKKPYEFIEIDGADHFLSRESTRQQVLAESMRFVLENNPPDLGVMRD
;
A
#
# COMPACT_ATOMS: atom_id res chain seq x y z
N MET A 1 -41.53 -18.24 16.33
CA MET A 1 -40.26 -18.72 15.75
C MET A 1 -40.33 -19.24 14.30
N ARG A 2 -41.48 -19.20 13.62
CA ARG A 2 -41.60 -19.56 12.18
C ARG A 2 -42.00 -18.39 11.26
N LEU A 3 -42.43 -17.24 11.80
CA LEU A 3 -42.79 -16.04 11.02
C LEU A 3 -41.61 -15.12 10.74
N GLU A 4 -40.64 -15.02 11.64
CA GLU A 4 -39.45 -14.17 11.43
C GLU A 4 -38.48 -14.69 10.37
N SER A 5 -38.42 -16.00 10.18
CA SER A 5 -37.62 -16.66 9.14
C SER A 5 -38.18 -16.43 7.72
N TRP A 6 -39.49 -16.19 7.59
CA TRP A 6 -40.12 -15.93 6.30
C TRP A 6 -39.96 -14.46 5.87
N MET A 7 -40.04 -13.52 6.80
CA MET A 7 -39.83 -12.08 6.52
C MET A 7 -38.37 -11.75 6.13
N MET A 8 -37.37 -12.41 6.75
CA MET A 8 -35.98 -12.22 6.37
C MET A 8 -35.63 -12.76 4.98
N LYS A 9 -36.31 -13.84 4.53
CA LYS A 9 -36.09 -14.39 3.17
C LYS A 9 -36.70 -13.52 2.07
N ASN A 10 -37.83 -12.89 2.31
CA ASN A 10 -38.53 -12.12 1.28
C ASN A 10 -37.98 -10.68 1.14
N ASN A 11 -37.50 -10.06 2.20
CA ASN A 11 -36.84 -8.75 2.09
C ASN A 11 -35.48 -8.85 1.38
N PHE A 12 -34.83 -10.01 1.41
CA PHE A 12 -33.56 -10.23 0.72
C PHE A 12 -33.74 -10.43 -0.80
N LEU A 13 -34.85 -11.04 -1.23
CA LEU A 13 -35.18 -11.15 -2.67
C LEU A 13 -35.60 -9.79 -3.26
N ILE A 14 -36.26 -8.93 -2.49
CA ILE A 14 -36.66 -7.59 -2.95
C ILE A 14 -35.48 -6.66 -3.07
N ALA A 15 -34.49 -6.72 -2.17
CA ALA A 15 -33.25 -5.95 -2.28
C ALA A 15 -32.37 -6.42 -3.45
N MET A 16 -32.37 -7.73 -3.75
CA MET A 16 -31.63 -8.29 -4.89
C MET A 16 -32.32 -8.02 -6.22
N LEU A 17 -33.65 -7.96 -6.26
CA LEU A 17 -34.43 -7.57 -7.46
C LEU A 17 -34.34 -6.05 -7.74
N LEU A 18 -34.25 -5.21 -6.73
CA LEU A 18 -34.00 -3.78 -6.91
C LEU A 18 -32.57 -3.48 -7.40
N PHE A 19 -31.60 -4.33 -7.06
CA PHE A 19 -30.22 -4.24 -7.58
C PHE A 19 -30.11 -4.72 -9.04
N ILE A 20 -30.93 -5.68 -9.48
CA ILE A 20 -30.97 -6.18 -10.87
C ILE A 20 -31.84 -5.28 -11.75
N LEU A 21 -32.87 -4.58 -11.21
CA LEU A 21 -33.74 -3.69 -11.97
C LEU A 21 -33.14 -2.30 -12.22
N SER A 22 -32.14 -1.87 -11.43
CA SER A 22 -31.37 -0.65 -11.75
C SER A 22 -30.36 -0.86 -12.87
N PHE A 23 -30.04 -2.10 -13.26
CA PHE A 23 -29.14 -2.42 -14.37
C PHE A 23 -29.79 -2.39 -15.77
N ALA A 24 -31.12 -2.29 -15.89
CA ALA A 24 -31.81 -2.39 -17.16
C ALA A 24 -32.27 -1.05 -17.75
N VAL A 25 -31.94 0.09 -17.14
CA VAL A 25 -32.46 1.40 -17.59
C VAL A 25 -31.41 2.31 -18.25
N TYR A 26 -30.14 1.90 -18.32
CA TYR A 26 -29.08 2.72 -18.92
C TYR A 26 -28.49 2.23 -20.24
N ALA A 27 -29.22 1.38 -20.98
CA ALA A 27 -28.81 0.99 -22.32
C ALA A 27 -29.96 1.22 -23.31
N GLN A 28 -30.35 2.47 -23.51
CA GLN A 28 -31.05 2.91 -24.70
C GLN A 28 -30.50 4.29 -25.10
N GLU A 29 -29.54 4.28 -26.01
CA GLU A 29 -29.13 5.47 -26.76
C GLU A 29 -30.29 5.89 -27.66
N ASP A 30 -30.95 6.97 -27.30
CA ASP A 30 -31.76 7.72 -28.23
C ASP A 30 -30.86 8.67 -29.03
N ALA A 31 -30.73 8.36 -30.32
CA ALA A 31 -30.09 9.22 -31.32
C ALA A 31 -30.96 10.46 -31.63
N SER A 32 -31.16 11.32 -30.65
CA SER A 32 -31.66 12.67 -30.84
C SER A 32 -30.67 13.63 -30.18
N GLY A 33 -29.95 14.42 -30.99
CA GLY A 33 -28.94 15.38 -30.56
C GLY A 33 -29.51 16.58 -29.76
N ALA A 34 -30.25 16.33 -28.71
CA ALA A 34 -30.59 17.29 -27.69
C ALA A 34 -29.47 17.24 -26.60
N ALA A 35 -28.77 18.36 -26.42
CA ALA A 35 -27.80 18.51 -25.33
C ALA A 35 -28.49 18.15 -24.00
N VAL A 36 -28.03 17.08 -23.34
CA VAL A 36 -28.41 16.75 -21.97
C VAL A 36 -28.12 18.00 -21.13
N PRO A 37 -29.07 18.55 -20.35
CA PRO A 37 -28.80 19.67 -19.47
C PRO A 37 -27.65 19.27 -18.55
N ALA A 38 -26.61 20.11 -18.44
CA ALA A 38 -25.53 19.90 -17.49
C ALA A 38 -26.15 19.72 -16.11
N GLU A 39 -26.07 18.51 -15.54
CA GLU A 39 -26.54 18.27 -14.17
C GLU A 39 -25.86 19.29 -13.25
N SER A 40 -26.68 20.01 -12.49
CA SER A 40 -26.17 20.99 -11.54
C SER A 40 -25.24 20.26 -10.54
N TYR A 41 -24.03 20.76 -10.35
CA TYR A 41 -23.10 20.21 -9.36
C TYR A 41 -23.77 20.13 -7.99
N GLN A 42 -23.83 18.94 -7.43
CA GLN A 42 -24.26 18.72 -6.05
C GLN A 42 -23.05 18.33 -5.20
N LEU A 43 -22.91 19.02 -4.07
CA LEU A 43 -21.85 18.70 -3.12
C LEU A 43 -22.04 17.28 -2.58
N PRO A 44 -21.11 16.34 -2.81
CA PRO A 44 -21.27 14.97 -2.33
C PRO A 44 -21.20 14.89 -0.81
N GLU A 45 -21.88 13.92 -0.23
CA GLU A 45 -21.74 13.60 1.19
C GLU A 45 -20.29 13.27 1.52
N LEU A 46 -19.74 13.86 2.59
CA LEU A 46 -18.33 13.66 2.96
C LEU A 46 -17.99 12.19 3.22
N SER A 47 -18.94 11.46 3.81
CA SER A 47 -18.83 10.04 4.11
C SER A 47 -18.50 9.18 2.89
N LEU A 48 -18.95 9.56 1.68
CA LEU A 48 -18.70 8.81 0.45
C LEU A 48 -17.19 8.63 0.16
N TYR A 49 -16.37 9.61 0.52
CA TYR A 49 -14.92 9.51 0.36
C TYR A 49 -14.26 8.66 1.45
N GLY A 50 -14.83 8.64 2.65
CA GLY A 50 -14.31 7.88 3.80
C GLY A 50 -14.67 6.40 3.80
N HIS A 51 -15.61 5.95 2.95
CA HIS A 51 -15.90 4.53 2.80
C HIS A 51 -14.67 3.72 2.33
N LEU A 52 -14.55 2.48 2.81
CA LEU A 52 -13.65 1.54 2.16
C LEU A 52 -14.16 1.25 0.74
N PRO A 53 -13.28 0.95 -0.22
CA PRO A 53 -13.72 0.61 -1.56
C PRO A 53 -14.77 -0.50 -1.55
N THR A 54 -15.84 -0.35 -2.35
CA THR A 54 -16.88 -1.38 -2.48
C THR A 54 -16.29 -2.69 -3.00
N ILE A 55 -15.39 -2.62 -3.98
CA ILE A 55 -14.47 -3.71 -4.34
C ILE A 55 -13.06 -3.22 -4.06
N ASP A 56 -12.34 -3.97 -3.21
CA ASP A 56 -11.00 -3.61 -2.74
C ASP A 56 -9.90 -4.45 -3.39
N MET A 57 -10.12 -5.76 -3.48
CA MET A 57 -9.19 -6.73 -4.05
C MET A 57 -9.92 -7.69 -4.97
N THR A 58 -9.21 -8.14 -6.01
CA THR A 58 -9.72 -9.15 -6.95
C THR A 58 -8.62 -10.13 -7.31
N ALA A 59 -9.01 -11.37 -7.58
CA ALA A 59 -8.10 -12.40 -8.08
C ALA A 59 -8.82 -13.32 -9.06
N LEU A 60 -8.22 -13.57 -10.23
CA LEU A 60 -8.67 -14.58 -11.22
C LEU A 60 -8.05 -15.93 -10.92
N SER A 61 -8.81 -17.01 -11.17
CA SER A 61 -8.26 -18.36 -11.20
C SER A 61 -7.30 -18.55 -12.38
N GLU A 62 -6.52 -19.65 -12.36
CA GLU A 62 -5.53 -19.99 -13.39
C GLU A 62 -6.10 -19.92 -14.83
N SER A 63 -7.32 -20.39 -15.05
CA SER A 63 -8.00 -20.34 -16.35
C SER A 63 -8.73 -19.02 -16.62
N GLY A 64 -8.80 -18.11 -15.64
CA GLY A 64 -9.60 -16.89 -15.71
C GLY A 64 -11.11 -17.11 -15.65
N LYS A 65 -11.59 -18.37 -15.42
CA LYS A 65 -13.02 -18.67 -15.39
C LYS A 65 -13.69 -18.29 -14.07
N GLN A 66 -12.94 -18.26 -12.98
CA GLN A 66 -13.46 -17.91 -11.67
C GLN A 66 -12.82 -16.61 -11.17
N LEU A 67 -13.57 -15.89 -10.37
CA LEU A 67 -13.20 -14.62 -9.76
C LEU A 67 -13.44 -14.68 -8.26
N ALA A 68 -12.46 -14.26 -7.50
CA ALA A 68 -12.60 -13.95 -6.07
C ALA A 68 -12.45 -12.44 -5.85
N MET A 69 -13.25 -11.88 -4.94
CA MET A 69 -13.19 -10.47 -4.60
C MET A 69 -13.36 -10.26 -3.10
N VAL A 70 -12.60 -9.33 -2.53
CA VAL A 70 -12.90 -8.74 -1.23
C VAL A 70 -13.72 -7.48 -1.48
N ALA A 71 -14.92 -7.46 -0.94
CA ALA A 71 -15.87 -6.36 -1.13
C ALA A 71 -16.40 -5.85 0.22
N THR A 72 -16.89 -4.61 0.23
CA THR A 72 -17.60 -4.00 1.36
C THR A 72 -19.07 -3.80 0.98
N VAL A 73 -19.97 -4.37 1.75
CA VAL A 73 -21.42 -4.26 1.55
C VAL A 73 -22.08 -3.89 2.88
N SER A 74 -22.75 -2.74 2.93
CA SER A 74 -23.37 -2.24 4.16
C SER A 74 -22.42 -2.32 5.37
N ASP A 75 -21.25 -1.73 5.23
CA ASP A 75 -20.16 -1.64 6.23
C ASP A 75 -19.56 -2.99 6.68
N ARG A 76 -19.88 -4.06 5.96
CA ARG A 76 -19.35 -5.41 6.25
C ARG A 76 -18.44 -5.88 5.14
N ARG A 77 -17.22 -6.24 5.51
CA ARG A 77 -16.29 -6.88 4.58
C ARG A 77 -16.67 -8.33 4.35
N ILE A 78 -16.66 -8.71 3.10
CA ILE A 78 -16.99 -10.06 2.64
C ILE A 78 -15.99 -10.50 1.58
N LEU A 79 -15.69 -11.80 1.57
CA LEU A 79 -15.08 -12.46 0.43
C LEU A 79 -16.19 -13.09 -0.40
N VAL A 80 -16.20 -12.82 -1.70
CA VAL A 80 -17.13 -13.42 -2.65
C VAL A 80 -16.36 -14.15 -3.72
N VAL A 81 -16.89 -15.30 -4.16
CA VAL A 81 -16.27 -16.15 -5.20
C VAL A 81 -17.34 -16.66 -6.14
N GLY A 82 -17.04 -16.74 -7.43
CA GLY A 82 -17.94 -17.29 -8.43
C GLY A 82 -17.34 -17.25 -9.83
N ASP A 83 -18.15 -17.54 -10.84
CA ASP A 83 -17.75 -17.48 -12.24
C ASP A 83 -17.48 -16.02 -12.64
N ALA A 84 -16.37 -15.79 -13.32
CA ALA A 84 -16.00 -14.47 -13.81
C ALA A 84 -17.02 -13.98 -14.86
N GLY A 85 -17.59 -12.79 -14.62
CA GLY A 85 -18.65 -12.21 -15.47
C GLY A 85 -20.06 -12.80 -15.25
N LYS A 86 -20.26 -13.59 -14.19
CA LYS A 86 -21.56 -14.18 -13.83
C LYS A 86 -21.87 -14.00 -12.35
N ALA A 87 -22.96 -14.63 -11.91
CA ALA A 87 -23.38 -14.59 -10.52
C ALA A 87 -22.35 -15.21 -9.56
N LEU A 88 -22.11 -14.55 -8.42
CA LEU A 88 -21.23 -15.03 -7.37
C LEU A 88 -21.91 -16.13 -6.56
N THR A 89 -21.23 -17.24 -6.33
CA THR A 89 -21.81 -18.47 -5.77
C THR A 89 -21.45 -18.73 -4.30
N LEU A 90 -20.33 -18.18 -3.83
CA LEU A 90 -19.85 -18.31 -2.46
C LEU A 90 -19.68 -16.93 -1.83
N LYS A 91 -20.20 -16.75 -0.60
CA LYS A 91 -20.06 -15.53 0.19
C LYS A 91 -19.62 -15.88 1.60
N ILE A 92 -18.52 -15.25 2.05
CA ILE A 92 -17.94 -15.44 3.38
C ILE A 92 -17.81 -14.09 4.05
N GLY A 93 -18.43 -13.90 5.23
CA GLY A 93 -18.25 -12.70 6.04
C GLY A 93 -16.85 -12.67 6.63
N LEU A 94 -16.14 -11.56 6.48
CA LEU A 94 -14.80 -11.37 7.04
C LEU A 94 -14.84 -10.71 8.42
N GLY A 95 -15.96 -10.05 8.79
CA GLY A 95 -16.06 -9.30 10.04
C GLY A 95 -14.98 -8.21 10.11
N ASP A 96 -14.30 -8.12 11.25
CA ASP A 96 -13.22 -7.14 11.49
C ASP A 96 -11.84 -7.61 11.00
N ILE A 97 -11.79 -8.70 10.22
CA ILE A 97 -10.53 -9.22 9.68
C ILE A 97 -9.93 -8.19 8.70
N LYS A 98 -8.68 -7.83 8.93
CA LYS A 98 -7.91 -6.98 8.03
C LYS A 98 -7.42 -7.81 6.85
N ALA A 99 -8.10 -7.72 5.70
CA ALA A 99 -7.64 -8.35 4.46
C ALA A 99 -6.43 -7.56 3.91
N ARG A 100 -5.40 -8.28 3.49
CA ARG A 100 -4.13 -7.70 3.02
C ARG A 100 -3.81 -8.05 1.57
N ASP A 101 -4.15 -9.27 1.14
CA ASP A 101 -3.94 -9.72 -0.22
C ASP A 101 -4.83 -10.91 -0.56
N LEU A 102 -5.00 -11.21 -1.86
CA LEU A 102 -5.90 -12.23 -2.36
C LEU A 102 -5.29 -12.93 -3.58
N TYR A 103 -5.23 -14.26 -3.54
CA TYR A 103 -4.68 -15.09 -4.61
C TYR A 103 -5.54 -16.30 -4.91
N TRP A 104 -5.39 -16.88 -6.11
CA TRP A 104 -5.85 -18.21 -6.45
C TRP A 104 -4.69 -19.21 -6.49
N ALA A 105 -4.98 -20.45 -6.12
CA ALA A 105 -4.17 -21.62 -6.42
C ALA A 105 -4.98 -22.58 -7.27
N GLY A 106 -4.73 -22.55 -8.57
CA GLY A 106 -5.50 -23.24 -9.61
C GLY A 106 -6.95 -22.78 -9.71
N GLU A 107 -7.86 -23.75 -9.82
CA GLU A 107 -9.30 -23.52 -9.97
C GLU A 107 -10.08 -23.79 -8.67
N ARG A 108 -9.39 -24.12 -7.56
CA ARG A 108 -10.07 -24.62 -6.38
C ARG A 108 -9.82 -23.82 -5.11
N TYR A 109 -8.63 -23.31 -4.92
CA TYR A 109 -8.27 -22.67 -3.66
C TYR A 109 -8.13 -21.17 -3.82
N VAL A 110 -8.82 -20.42 -2.96
CA VAL A 110 -8.59 -18.98 -2.77
C VAL A 110 -7.77 -18.80 -1.50
N ILE A 111 -6.69 -18.03 -1.57
CA ILE A 111 -5.80 -17.73 -0.48
C ILE A 111 -6.00 -16.27 -0.11
N LEU A 112 -6.51 -16.03 1.09
CA LEU A 112 -6.69 -14.69 1.65
C LEU A 112 -5.61 -14.45 2.70
N ILE A 113 -4.78 -13.44 2.46
CA ILE A 113 -3.82 -12.96 3.44
C ILE A 113 -4.52 -11.95 4.33
N THR A 114 -4.40 -12.17 5.61
CA THR A 114 -5.00 -11.31 6.63
C THR A 114 -3.94 -10.86 7.62
N SER A 115 -4.28 -9.88 8.46
CA SER A 115 -3.44 -9.55 9.59
C SER A 115 -4.25 -9.30 10.86
N SER A 116 -3.57 -9.39 11.99
CA SER A 116 -4.13 -9.09 13.30
C SER A 116 -3.09 -8.49 14.23
N THR A 117 -3.48 -7.45 14.96
CA THR A 117 -2.66 -6.86 16.01
C THR A 117 -2.72 -7.72 17.26
N GLN A 118 -1.57 -8.12 17.78
CA GLN A 118 -1.45 -8.94 19.00
C GLN A 118 -0.63 -8.19 20.04
N ASN A 119 -1.13 -8.13 21.26
CA ASN A 119 -0.39 -7.63 22.41
C ASN A 119 0.37 -8.80 23.06
N LEU A 120 1.69 -8.79 22.98
CA LEU A 120 2.55 -9.85 23.53
C LEU A 120 2.84 -9.66 25.04
N GLY A 121 2.20 -8.70 25.69
CA GLY A 121 2.26 -8.46 27.14
C GLY A 121 3.62 -8.02 27.67
N MET A 122 3.80 -8.09 29.00
CA MET A 122 5.00 -7.58 29.69
C MET A 122 6.34 -8.24 29.28
N VAL A 123 6.31 -9.38 28.59
CA VAL A 123 7.54 -10.09 28.19
C VAL A 123 8.22 -9.44 26.99
N TYR A 124 7.43 -8.80 26.09
CA TYR A 124 7.94 -8.15 24.87
C TYR A 124 7.49 -6.69 24.73
N GLY A 125 6.63 -6.19 25.60
CA GLY A 125 6.33 -4.76 25.78
C GLY A 125 5.53 -4.04 24.72
N TYR A 126 5.26 -4.66 23.57
CA TYR A 126 4.70 -3.99 22.39
C TYR A 126 3.57 -4.77 21.73
N LYS A 127 2.75 -4.06 20.96
CA LYS A 127 1.81 -4.64 20.01
C LYS A 127 2.54 -4.99 18.71
N TYR A 128 2.20 -6.13 18.12
CA TYR A 128 2.77 -6.59 16.84
C TYR A 128 1.65 -6.92 15.87
N GLU A 129 1.82 -6.55 14.61
CA GLU A 129 0.94 -6.95 13.53
C GLU A 129 1.45 -8.24 12.90
N PHE A 130 0.68 -9.33 13.04
CA PHE A 130 1.00 -10.62 12.44
C PHE A 130 0.15 -10.89 11.22
N GLN A 131 0.78 -11.28 10.12
CA GLN A 131 0.09 -11.79 8.95
C GLN A 131 -0.35 -13.24 9.18
N ASN A 132 -1.52 -13.60 8.66
CA ASN A 132 -2.09 -14.93 8.72
C ASN A 132 -2.59 -15.35 7.34
N ILE A 133 -2.72 -16.65 7.12
CA ILE A 133 -3.18 -17.23 5.86
C ILE A 133 -4.51 -17.93 6.13
N ALA A 134 -5.56 -17.53 5.43
CA ALA A 134 -6.81 -18.27 5.31
C ALA A 134 -6.89 -18.91 3.93
N VAL A 135 -7.18 -20.20 3.86
CA VAL A 135 -7.38 -20.91 2.60
C VAL A 135 -8.84 -21.32 2.48
N ILE A 136 -9.46 -20.92 1.40
CA ILE A 136 -10.84 -21.22 1.08
C ILE A 136 -10.87 -22.33 0.00
N ASP A 137 -11.38 -23.49 0.34
CA ASP A 137 -11.66 -24.56 -0.60
C ASP A 137 -13.03 -24.32 -1.24
N THR A 138 -13.05 -23.78 -2.43
CA THR A 138 -14.29 -23.39 -3.12
C THR A 138 -15.17 -24.58 -3.49
N LYS A 139 -14.57 -25.76 -3.73
CA LYS A 139 -15.28 -27.00 -4.05
C LYS A 139 -16.03 -27.55 -2.84
N ASN A 140 -15.37 -27.57 -1.68
CA ASN A 140 -15.94 -28.10 -0.44
C ASN A 140 -16.65 -27.02 0.41
N LYS A 141 -16.55 -25.74 -0.01
CA LYS A 141 -17.08 -24.56 0.72
C LYS A 141 -16.58 -24.51 2.15
N ASP A 142 -15.29 -24.80 2.35
CA ASP A 142 -14.64 -24.88 3.65
C ASP A 142 -13.50 -23.85 3.76
N VAL A 143 -13.26 -23.35 4.96
CA VAL A 143 -12.18 -22.40 5.27
C VAL A 143 -11.26 -23.02 6.32
N PHE A 144 -9.96 -23.02 6.04
CA PHE A 144 -8.99 -23.48 7.01
C PHE A 144 -7.81 -22.53 7.15
N TRP A 145 -7.20 -22.55 8.33
CA TRP A 145 -6.05 -21.73 8.71
C TRP A 145 -4.85 -22.66 8.93
N PRO A 146 -3.97 -22.81 7.93
CA PRO A 146 -2.94 -23.87 7.96
C PRO A 146 -1.97 -23.77 9.12
N LEU A 147 -1.69 -22.57 9.61
CA LEU A 147 -0.73 -22.34 10.70
C LEU A 147 -1.38 -22.42 12.09
N ALA A 148 -2.69 -22.15 12.22
CA ALA A 148 -3.39 -21.97 13.50
C ALA A 148 -3.36 -23.19 14.42
N LYS A 149 -3.38 -24.40 13.84
CA LYS A 149 -3.39 -25.67 14.62
C LYS A 149 -2.00 -26.32 14.73
N SER A 150 -0.94 -25.65 14.26
CA SER A 150 0.40 -26.19 14.27
C SER A 150 1.05 -26.04 15.65
N SER A 151 1.57 -27.14 16.19
CA SER A 151 2.46 -27.09 17.38
C SER A 151 3.93 -26.85 17.01
N LYS A 152 4.25 -26.74 15.72
CA LYS A 152 5.62 -26.65 15.19
C LYS A 152 6.02 -25.23 14.84
N VAL A 153 5.05 -24.36 14.51
CA VAL A 153 5.29 -23.00 14.07
C VAL A 153 4.34 -22.02 14.74
N LEU A 154 4.77 -20.78 14.87
CA LEU A 154 3.90 -19.68 15.28
C LEU A 154 2.76 -19.52 14.27
N ASN A 155 1.56 -19.20 14.73
CA ASN A 155 0.43 -18.89 13.87
C ASN A 155 0.58 -17.49 13.22
N ALA A 156 1.65 -17.33 12.45
CA ALA A 156 1.98 -16.12 11.73
C ALA A 156 2.86 -16.41 10.53
N ALA A 157 2.66 -15.65 9.45
CA ALA A 157 3.50 -15.65 8.26
C ALA A 157 4.47 -14.46 8.31
N PHE A 158 5.74 -14.71 8.00
CA PHE A 158 6.81 -13.70 7.97
C PHE A 158 7.35 -13.44 6.55
N GLY A 159 6.60 -13.85 5.57
CA GLY A 159 6.83 -13.72 4.14
C GLY A 159 6.10 -14.83 3.41
N LEU A 160 5.63 -14.50 2.23
CA LEU A 160 4.79 -15.37 1.41
C LEU A 160 5.40 -15.46 0.02
N TYR A 161 5.25 -16.61 -0.58
CA TYR A 161 5.56 -16.86 -1.97
C TYR A 161 4.25 -17.01 -2.75
N MET A 162 4.27 -16.80 -4.05
CA MET A 162 3.10 -17.09 -4.87
C MET A 162 2.73 -18.60 -4.75
N PRO A 163 1.44 -18.95 -4.82
CA PRO A 163 1.03 -20.34 -4.89
C PRO A 163 1.70 -21.06 -6.06
N MET A 164 2.14 -22.29 -5.87
CA MET A 164 2.91 -23.05 -6.85
C MET A 164 2.29 -24.41 -7.07
N LYS A 165 2.29 -24.85 -8.32
CA LYS A 165 1.88 -26.20 -8.68
C LYS A 165 3.05 -27.17 -8.54
N SER A 166 2.81 -28.35 -7.97
CA SER A 166 3.73 -29.48 -7.92
C SER A 166 3.08 -30.74 -8.48
N GLU A 167 3.84 -31.82 -8.58
CA GLU A 167 3.26 -33.14 -8.93
C GLU A 167 2.22 -33.62 -7.91
N GLU A 168 2.34 -33.20 -6.64
CA GLU A 168 1.43 -33.56 -5.55
C GLU A 168 0.19 -32.63 -5.46
N GLY A 169 0.07 -31.59 -6.31
CA GLY A 169 -1.00 -30.60 -6.27
C GLY A 169 -0.51 -29.18 -5.97
N TRP A 170 -1.43 -28.29 -5.59
CA TRP A 170 -1.12 -26.91 -5.28
C TRP A 170 -0.52 -26.74 -3.88
N GLN A 171 0.52 -25.93 -3.79
CA GLN A 171 1.29 -25.67 -2.58
C GLN A 171 1.38 -24.18 -2.32
N GLN A 172 1.25 -23.79 -1.05
CA GLN A 172 1.56 -22.43 -0.59
C GLN A 172 2.85 -22.44 0.22
N CYS A 173 3.88 -21.77 -0.24
CA CYS A 173 5.11 -21.60 0.52
C CYS A 173 5.05 -20.37 1.41
N VAL A 174 5.61 -20.49 2.62
CA VAL A 174 5.52 -19.45 3.66
C VAL A 174 6.76 -19.46 4.55
N ASN A 175 7.21 -18.27 4.91
CA ASN A 175 8.21 -18.05 5.97
C ASN A 175 7.55 -18.10 7.34
N THR A 176 8.08 -18.91 8.27
CA THR A 176 7.52 -19.15 9.60
C THR A 176 8.59 -19.07 10.68
N LEU A 177 8.17 -18.84 11.93
CA LEU A 177 9.02 -19.00 13.11
C LEU A 177 8.75 -20.33 13.79
N PRO A 178 9.80 -21.13 14.06
CA PRO A 178 9.65 -22.43 14.70
C PRO A 178 9.30 -22.32 16.19
N LEU A 179 8.43 -23.22 16.64
CA LEU A 179 8.07 -23.40 18.05
C LEU A 179 8.76 -24.64 18.63
N LYS A 180 9.18 -24.54 19.88
CA LYS A 180 9.58 -25.68 20.71
C LYS A 180 8.55 -25.92 21.80
N LYS A 181 8.37 -27.20 22.13
CA LYS A 181 7.49 -27.64 23.20
C LYS A 181 8.32 -28.34 24.28
N SER A 182 8.10 -27.95 25.54
CA SER A 182 8.70 -28.67 26.68
C SER A 182 8.07 -30.04 26.82
N MET A 183 8.90 -31.05 26.91
CA MET A 183 8.46 -32.42 27.18
C MET A 183 7.91 -32.58 28.62
N ARG A 184 8.37 -31.72 29.56
CA ARG A 184 7.95 -31.80 30.98
C ARG A 184 6.71 -30.97 31.28
N SER A 185 6.67 -29.71 30.84
CA SER A 185 5.60 -28.77 31.20
C SER A 185 4.51 -28.63 30.14
N GLY A 186 4.74 -29.12 28.93
CA GLY A 186 3.87 -28.87 27.78
C GLY A 186 3.91 -27.43 27.25
N SER A 187 4.69 -26.53 27.89
CA SER A 187 4.83 -25.13 27.47
C SER A 187 5.41 -25.03 26.07
N VAL A 188 4.91 -24.08 25.31
CA VAL A 188 5.36 -23.80 23.94
C VAL A 188 5.99 -22.41 23.90
N TRP A 189 7.15 -22.28 23.25
CA TRP A 189 7.83 -20.99 23.06
C TRP A 189 8.50 -20.91 21.71
N ILE A 190 8.78 -19.68 21.24
CA ILE A 190 9.54 -19.44 20.01
C ILE A 190 10.97 -19.95 20.23
N SER A 191 11.43 -20.86 19.38
CA SER A 191 12.73 -21.53 19.57
C SER A 191 13.93 -20.68 19.18
N GLY A 192 13.70 -19.59 18.47
CA GLY A 192 14.68 -18.64 17.91
C GLY A 192 13.96 -17.75 16.92
N PHE A 193 14.65 -16.71 16.43
CA PHE A 193 14.12 -15.80 15.43
C PHE A 193 14.62 -16.15 14.01
N GLU A 194 15.16 -17.32 13.84
CA GLU A 194 15.61 -17.82 12.54
C GLU A 194 14.41 -18.26 11.70
N ILE A 195 14.16 -17.54 10.62
CA ILE A 195 13.06 -17.81 9.69
C ILE A 195 13.30 -19.12 8.94
N GLU A 196 12.33 -20.02 9.00
CA GLU A 196 12.27 -21.26 8.22
C GLU A 196 11.25 -21.16 7.09
N VAL A 197 11.47 -21.90 6.00
CA VAL A 197 10.49 -22.00 4.90
C VAL A 197 9.76 -23.32 4.99
N ARG A 198 8.42 -23.24 4.90
CA ARG A 198 7.55 -24.42 4.81
C ARG A 198 6.65 -24.34 3.59
N SER A 199 6.32 -25.50 3.03
CA SER A 199 5.19 -25.61 2.12
C SER A 199 3.95 -26.12 2.87
N ILE A 200 2.81 -25.63 2.45
CA ILE A 200 1.46 -26.07 2.82
C ILE A 200 0.89 -26.78 1.62
N ASP A 201 0.69 -28.07 1.70
CA ASP A 201 -0.06 -28.82 0.71
C ASP A 201 -1.55 -28.52 0.89
N LEU A 202 -2.18 -27.95 -0.12
CA LEU A 202 -3.55 -27.43 0.01
C LEU A 202 -4.61 -28.54 0.04
N ASP A 203 -4.34 -29.69 -0.56
CA ASP A 203 -5.24 -30.85 -0.55
C ASP A 203 -5.19 -31.60 0.78
N SER A 204 -4.00 -31.99 1.22
CA SER A 204 -3.80 -32.73 2.46
C SER A 204 -3.73 -31.83 3.71
N ARG A 205 -3.59 -30.52 3.55
CA ARG A 205 -3.42 -29.48 4.60
C ARG A 205 -2.18 -29.69 5.49
N LYS A 206 -1.19 -30.42 4.99
CA LYS A 206 0.03 -30.73 5.73
C LYS A 206 1.11 -29.68 5.52
N LEU A 207 1.82 -29.38 6.61
CA LEU A 207 3.02 -28.55 6.58
C LEU A 207 4.27 -29.41 6.41
N LYS A 208 5.11 -29.08 5.42
CA LYS A 208 6.39 -29.71 5.15
C LYS A 208 7.52 -28.67 5.28
N LEU A 209 8.57 -28.98 6.03
CA LEU A 209 9.74 -28.13 6.14
C LEU A 209 10.56 -28.21 4.85
N LEU A 210 10.74 -27.07 4.19
CA LEU A 210 11.59 -26.95 3.00
C LEU A 210 13.00 -26.54 3.36
N ALA A 211 13.15 -25.54 4.24
CA ALA A 211 14.45 -25.08 4.73
C ALA A 211 14.34 -24.65 6.19
N ALA A 212 15.31 -25.09 7.02
CA ALA A 212 15.40 -24.68 8.41
C ALA A 212 16.03 -23.28 8.52
N GLY A 213 15.60 -22.50 9.49
CA GLY A 213 16.21 -21.22 9.82
C GLY A 213 17.67 -21.36 10.23
N ARG A 214 18.46 -20.33 10.00
CA ARG A 214 19.91 -20.29 10.26
C ARG A 214 20.29 -19.00 10.99
N LYS A 215 21.29 -19.08 11.85
CA LYS A 215 21.82 -17.94 12.62
C LYS A 215 22.53 -16.89 11.75
N ASP A 216 22.90 -17.25 10.52
CA ASP A 216 23.53 -16.36 9.57
C ASP A 216 22.57 -15.37 8.87
N GLY A 217 21.31 -15.30 9.33
CA GLY A 217 20.31 -14.40 8.77
C GLY A 217 19.85 -14.79 7.36
N SER A 218 19.85 -16.10 7.04
CA SER A 218 19.52 -16.57 5.69
C SER A 218 18.09 -16.23 5.28
N GLY A 219 17.97 -15.63 4.09
CA GLY A 219 16.77 -15.63 3.25
C GLY A 219 16.81 -16.79 2.25
N TRP A 220 15.67 -17.09 1.65
CA TRP A 220 15.49 -18.24 0.77
C TRP A 220 14.74 -17.85 -0.49
N ALA A 221 15.17 -18.35 -1.64
CA ALA A 221 14.40 -18.30 -2.87
C ALA A 221 13.73 -19.65 -3.12
N VAL A 222 12.43 -19.60 -3.42
CA VAL A 222 11.64 -20.79 -3.77
C VAL A 222 11.30 -20.71 -5.27
N GLY A 223 11.63 -21.75 -6.00
CA GLY A 223 11.30 -21.90 -7.40
C GLY A 223 10.11 -22.84 -7.63
N ALA A 224 9.80 -23.10 -8.88
CA ALA A 224 8.72 -23.99 -9.27
C ALA A 224 8.78 -25.36 -8.56
N GLY A 225 7.60 -25.91 -8.25
CA GLY A 225 7.46 -27.19 -7.55
C GLY A 225 7.95 -27.19 -6.10
N PRO A 226 7.63 -26.18 -5.29
CA PRO A 226 8.12 -25.73 -3.98
C PRO A 226 9.54 -26.23 -3.60
N LYS A 227 10.50 -25.84 -4.38
CA LYS A 227 11.92 -26.23 -4.22
C LYS A 227 12.76 -25.00 -3.85
N ILE A 228 13.64 -25.13 -2.85
CA ILE A 228 14.62 -24.08 -2.57
C ILE A 228 15.67 -24.06 -3.70
N ILE A 229 15.73 -22.96 -4.44
CA ILE A 229 16.64 -22.77 -5.57
C ILE A 229 17.88 -21.95 -5.20
N ALA A 230 17.76 -21.05 -4.22
CA ALA A 230 18.88 -20.26 -3.73
C ALA A 230 18.71 -19.91 -2.26
N ARG A 231 19.82 -19.50 -1.66
CA ARG A 231 19.91 -18.99 -0.29
C ARG A 231 20.76 -17.73 -0.28
N GLU A 232 20.29 -16.72 0.42
CA GLU A 232 21.07 -15.51 0.70
C GLU A 232 21.46 -15.43 2.17
N THR A 233 22.57 -14.76 2.45
CA THR A 233 23.00 -14.44 3.82
C THR A 233 23.43 -12.99 3.91
N HIS A 234 23.23 -12.38 5.08
CA HIS A 234 23.65 -11.01 5.34
C HIS A 234 24.43 -10.93 6.66
N ASP A 235 25.71 -10.62 6.58
CA ASP A 235 26.53 -10.32 7.76
C ASP A 235 26.36 -8.85 8.16
N ASN A 236 25.57 -8.62 9.19
CA ASN A 236 25.27 -7.28 9.68
C ASN A 236 26.47 -6.52 10.28
N VAL A 237 27.58 -7.20 10.56
CA VAL A 237 28.81 -6.58 11.10
C VAL A 237 29.75 -6.19 9.97
N ARG A 238 30.00 -7.13 9.06
CA ARG A 238 30.90 -6.92 7.91
C ARG A 238 30.21 -6.28 6.72
N THR A 239 28.85 -6.20 6.76
CA THR A 239 28.02 -5.76 5.65
C THR A 239 28.19 -6.59 4.37
N ASP A 240 28.61 -7.85 4.51
CA ASP A 240 28.70 -8.77 3.38
C ASP A 240 27.32 -9.38 3.10
N TRP A 241 26.91 -9.33 1.84
CA TRP A 241 25.77 -10.08 1.32
C TRP A 241 26.29 -11.17 0.38
N GLU A 242 25.81 -12.38 0.56
CA GLU A 242 26.26 -13.53 -0.22
C GLU A 242 25.06 -14.34 -0.71
N LEU A 243 25.12 -14.78 -1.96
CA LEU A 243 24.15 -15.63 -2.64
C LEU A 243 24.74 -17.01 -2.88
N TYR A 244 23.97 -18.06 -2.59
CA TYR A 244 24.38 -19.46 -2.72
C TYR A 244 23.37 -20.25 -3.53
N ALA A 245 23.81 -21.25 -4.30
CA ALA A 245 22.96 -22.20 -5.00
C ALA A 245 22.22 -23.12 -4.02
N GLY A 246 20.91 -23.26 -4.17
CA GLY A 246 20.09 -24.14 -3.35
C GLY A 246 20.29 -23.96 -1.85
N LYS A 247 20.09 -25.03 -1.08
CA LYS A 247 20.21 -25.00 0.41
C LYS A 247 21.64 -25.02 0.92
N ARG A 248 22.55 -25.71 0.24
CA ARG A 248 23.92 -26.05 0.69
C ARG A 248 24.94 -25.99 -0.44
N GLY A 249 24.57 -25.41 -1.58
CA GLY A 249 25.46 -25.30 -2.73
C GLY A 249 26.53 -24.23 -2.56
N ASP A 250 27.32 -24.07 -3.61
CA ASP A 250 28.42 -23.12 -3.66
C ASP A 250 27.93 -21.68 -3.66
N ARG A 251 28.84 -20.78 -3.24
CA ARG A 251 28.57 -19.35 -3.31
C ARG A 251 28.63 -18.88 -4.76
N LEU A 252 27.54 -18.31 -5.22
CA LEU A 252 27.37 -17.77 -6.57
C LEU A 252 27.86 -16.33 -6.68
N TYR A 253 27.54 -15.51 -5.65
CA TYR A 253 27.83 -14.08 -5.71
C TYR A 253 28.13 -13.53 -4.32
N LYS A 254 28.89 -12.43 -4.26
CA LYS A 254 29.20 -11.70 -3.04
C LYS A 254 29.33 -10.21 -3.34
N SER A 255 28.72 -9.37 -2.51
CA SER A 255 28.88 -7.92 -2.55
C SER A 255 28.84 -7.32 -1.15
N LYS A 256 29.21 -6.05 -1.03
CA LYS A 256 28.94 -5.24 0.15
C LYS A 256 27.49 -4.73 0.10
N ASP A 257 26.85 -4.76 1.23
CA ASP A 257 25.49 -4.24 1.40
C ASP A 257 25.40 -3.45 2.71
N PRO A 258 25.95 -2.24 2.73
CA PRO A 258 25.94 -1.41 3.92
C PRO A 258 24.52 -1.02 4.37
N PHE A 259 23.54 -1.08 3.48
CA PHE A 259 22.16 -0.64 3.72
C PHE A 259 21.18 -1.79 3.98
N GLY A 260 21.59 -3.05 3.78
CA GLY A 260 20.72 -4.22 3.92
C GLY A 260 19.61 -4.27 2.86
N ARG A 261 19.89 -3.82 1.65
CA ARG A 261 18.94 -3.70 0.53
C ARG A 261 19.09 -4.78 -0.53
N ASN A 262 20.21 -5.51 -0.53
CA ASN A 262 20.40 -6.61 -1.46
C ASN A 262 19.40 -7.73 -1.15
N SER A 263 18.82 -8.31 -2.17
CA SER A 263 17.83 -9.37 -1.99
C SER A 263 17.69 -10.25 -3.22
N VAL A 264 17.42 -11.52 -2.97
CA VAL A 264 16.96 -12.42 -4.01
C VAL A 264 15.51 -12.09 -4.36
N ILE A 265 15.23 -11.96 -5.66
CA ILE A 265 13.90 -11.66 -6.18
C ILE A 265 13.13 -12.94 -6.53
N GLY A 266 13.77 -13.90 -7.22
CA GLY A 266 13.13 -15.14 -7.66
C GLY A 266 13.88 -15.83 -8.78
N GLN A 267 13.18 -16.70 -9.54
CA GLN A 267 13.73 -17.25 -10.77
C GLN A 267 13.91 -16.16 -11.82
N GLY A 268 14.94 -16.32 -12.65
CA GLY A 268 15.19 -15.40 -13.75
C GLY A 268 14.24 -15.62 -14.94
N ARG A 269 14.65 -15.13 -16.10
CA ARG A 269 13.87 -15.23 -17.36
C ARG A 269 13.89 -16.62 -17.98
N THR A 270 14.89 -17.41 -17.62
CA THR A 270 15.07 -18.78 -18.13
C THR A 270 15.24 -19.78 -16.98
N GLU A 271 14.88 -21.04 -17.25
CA GLU A 271 15.08 -22.10 -16.26
C GLU A 271 16.55 -22.22 -15.86
N GLY A 272 16.81 -22.44 -14.58
CA GLY A 272 18.17 -22.58 -14.07
C GLY A 272 18.88 -21.25 -13.78
N THR A 273 18.20 -20.10 -13.91
CA THR A 273 18.75 -18.79 -13.52
C THR A 273 18.09 -18.22 -12.26
N ILE A 274 18.78 -17.30 -11.60
CA ILE A 274 18.33 -16.59 -10.40
C ILE A 274 18.40 -15.09 -10.62
N LEU A 275 17.35 -14.41 -10.20
CA LEU A 275 17.22 -12.97 -10.25
C LEU A 275 17.43 -12.36 -8.86
N PHE A 276 18.26 -11.33 -8.75
CA PHE A 276 18.54 -10.65 -7.49
C PHE A 276 18.88 -9.18 -7.71
N VAL A 277 18.71 -8.36 -6.66
CA VAL A 277 19.15 -6.97 -6.66
C VAL A 277 20.41 -6.84 -5.80
N SER A 278 21.43 -6.21 -6.34
CA SER A 278 22.66 -5.82 -5.63
C SER A 278 22.85 -4.31 -5.73
N HIS A 279 23.19 -3.66 -4.63
CA HIS A 279 23.43 -2.22 -4.59
C HIS A 279 24.94 -1.93 -4.62
N ASP A 280 25.33 -0.92 -5.37
CA ASP A 280 26.69 -0.42 -5.38
C ASP A 280 27.00 0.45 -4.13
N LYS A 281 28.23 0.96 -4.05
CA LYS A 281 28.68 1.82 -2.95
C LYS A 281 27.93 3.16 -2.82
N ASN A 282 27.23 3.58 -3.88
CA ASN A 282 26.42 4.79 -3.92
C ASN A 282 24.94 4.50 -3.62
N GLY A 283 24.60 3.23 -3.32
CA GLY A 283 23.23 2.79 -3.08
C GLY A 283 22.38 2.65 -4.36
N LEU A 284 23.01 2.62 -5.54
CA LEU A 284 22.34 2.34 -6.81
C LEU A 284 22.07 0.83 -6.90
N GLY A 285 20.81 0.46 -7.05
CA GLY A 285 20.38 -0.92 -7.21
C GLY A 285 20.52 -1.41 -8.65
N HIS A 286 21.14 -2.57 -8.82
CA HIS A 286 21.33 -3.26 -10.08
C HIS A 286 20.52 -4.55 -10.07
N LEU A 287 19.60 -4.72 -10.99
CA LEU A 287 18.89 -5.97 -11.20
C LEU A 287 19.79 -6.93 -11.98
N LEU A 288 20.16 -8.04 -11.37
CA LEU A 288 21.12 -8.99 -11.90
C LEU A 288 20.47 -10.36 -12.10
N GLU A 289 20.84 -11.05 -13.18
CA GLU A 289 20.48 -12.44 -13.45
C GLU A 289 21.75 -13.27 -13.66
N MET A 290 21.80 -14.45 -13.07
CA MET A 290 22.92 -15.37 -13.31
C MET A 290 22.49 -16.84 -13.27
N PRO A 291 23.23 -17.77 -13.91
CA PRO A 291 23.00 -19.20 -13.80
C PRO A 291 23.22 -19.72 -12.38
N LEU A 292 22.36 -20.64 -11.93
CA LEU A 292 22.44 -21.28 -10.62
C LEU A 292 23.60 -22.27 -10.49
N ASP A 293 24.24 -22.66 -11.59
CA ASP A 293 25.44 -23.49 -11.61
C ASP A 293 26.75 -22.68 -11.59
N GLY A 294 26.65 -21.35 -11.58
CA GLY A 294 27.80 -20.44 -11.57
C GLY A 294 28.61 -20.44 -12.87
N SER A 295 28.07 -20.95 -13.97
CA SER A 295 28.77 -21.08 -15.27
C SER A 295 29.05 -19.75 -15.97
N ALA A 296 28.41 -18.64 -15.54
CA ALA A 296 28.62 -17.30 -16.09
C ALA A 296 28.50 -16.22 -15.00
N GLU A 297 29.13 -15.06 -15.27
CA GLU A 297 29.00 -13.86 -14.46
C GLU A 297 27.58 -13.29 -14.52
N PRO A 298 27.15 -12.53 -13.49
CA PRO A 298 25.84 -11.89 -13.50
C PRO A 298 25.65 -10.93 -14.67
N LEU A 299 24.52 -11.03 -15.33
CA LEU A 299 24.06 -10.10 -16.37
C LEU A 299 23.15 -9.05 -15.75
N GLU A 300 23.47 -7.77 -15.92
CA GLU A 300 22.58 -6.69 -15.52
C GLU A 300 21.40 -6.57 -16.49
N LEU A 301 20.20 -6.49 -15.92
CA LEU A 301 18.96 -6.35 -16.66
C LEU A 301 18.36 -4.97 -16.43
N TYR A 302 17.92 -4.34 -17.52
CA TYR A 302 17.13 -3.10 -17.48
C TYR A 302 17.72 -1.98 -16.60
N PRO A 303 18.97 -1.57 -16.80
CA PRO A 303 19.71 -0.66 -15.90
C PRO A 303 19.03 0.71 -15.70
N ASP A 304 18.25 1.15 -16.68
CA ASP A 304 17.60 2.47 -16.68
C ASP A 304 16.14 2.43 -16.20
N LEU A 305 15.62 1.25 -15.80
CA LEU A 305 14.23 1.10 -15.42
C LEU A 305 14.06 1.13 -13.89
N GLY A 306 13.22 2.03 -13.42
CA GLY A 306 12.70 1.99 -12.05
C GLY A 306 11.62 0.90 -11.92
N ILE A 307 12.00 -0.30 -11.48
CA ILE A 307 11.07 -1.43 -11.33
C ILE A 307 10.45 -1.38 -9.93
N ASP A 308 9.12 -1.26 -9.88
CA ASP A 308 8.35 -1.28 -8.63
C ASP A 308 7.91 -2.69 -8.22
N ARG A 309 7.60 -3.55 -9.19
CA ARG A 309 7.10 -4.91 -8.96
C ARG A 309 7.49 -5.84 -10.09
N TYR A 310 7.87 -7.07 -9.75
CA TYR A 310 8.15 -8.15 -10.69
C TYR A 310 6.91 -9.01 -10.92
N ILE A 311 6.68 -9.44 -12.16
CA ILE A 311 5.60 -10.34 -12.55
C ILE A 311 6.21 -11.68 -12.94
N PHE A 312 5.77 -12.72 -12.24
CA PHE A 312 6.20 -14.08 -12.51
C PHE A 312 5.06 -14.89 -13.11
N ASN A 313 5.39 -15.76 -14.06
CA ASN A 313 4.46 -16.74 -14.58
C ASN A 313 4.08 -17.73 -13.46
N SER A 314 2.80 -17.94 -13.22
CA SER A 314 2.31 -18.73 -12.08
C SER A 314 2.63 -20.23 -12.20
N THR A 315 2.80 -20.72 -13.43
CA THR A 315 3.08 -22.12 -13.73
C THR A 315 4.56 -22.44 -13.69
N THR A 316 5.41 -21.60 -14.31
CA THR A 316 6.85 -21.86 -14.45
C THR A 316 7.68 -21.18 -13.35
N GLY A 317 7.16 -20.15 -12.70
CA GLY A 317 7.88 -19.33 -11.75
C GLY A 317 8.93 -18.40 -12.39
N LEU A 318 9.00 -18.34 -13.73
CA LEU A 318 9.94 -17.50 -14.45
C LEU A 318 9.48 -16.03 -14.48
N LEU A 319 10.43 -15.10 -14.53
CA LEU A 319 10.14 -13.69 -14.72
C LEU A 319 9.46 -13.47 -16.08
N ALA A 320 8.23 -12.96 -16.08
CA ALA A 320 7.40 -12.71 -17.26
C ALA A 320 7.29 -11.21 -17.59
N GLY A 321 7.46 -10.34 -16.60
CA GLY A 321 7.32 -8.89 -16.79
C GLY A 321 7.58 -8.12 -15.50
N PHE A 322 7.28 -6.85 -15.52
CA PHE A 322 7.45 -5.96 -14.37
C PHE A 322 6.54 -4.73 -14.48
N VAL A 323 6.29 -4.11 -13.35
CA VAL A 323 5.65 -2.79 -13.30
C VAL A 323 6.74 -1.74 -13.13
N VAL A 324 6.78 -0.79 -14.07
CA VAL A 324 7.76 0.30 -14.10
C VAL A 324 7.14 1.54 -13.47
N SER A 325 7.94 2.25 -12.68
CA SER A 325 7.63 3.58 -12.19
C SER A 325 7.58 4.59 -13.34
N GLY A 326 6.67 5.54 -13.23
CA GLY A 326 6.48 6.66 -14.14
C GLY A 326 5.45 7.58 -13.52
N ASP A 327 4.90 8.52 -14.29
CA ASP A 327 3.76 9.33 -13.81
C ASP A 327 2.55 8.44 -13.45
N GLN A 328 2.46 7.28 -14.10
CA GLN A 328 1.57 6.17 -13.77
C GLN A 328 2.36 4.87 -13.74
N PRO A 329 2.06 3.94 -12.82
CA PRO A 329 2.64 2.60 -12.85
C PRO A 329 2.31 1.89 -14.16
N GLN A 330 3.30 1.35 -14.84
CA GLN A 330 3.10 0.71 -16.14
C GLN A 330 3.54 -0.75 -16.13
N LEU A 331 2.59 -1.65 -16.36
CA LEU A 331 2.89 -3.06 -16.63
C LEU A 331 3.60 -3.16 -17.98
N GLN A 332 4.73 -3.86 -18.01
CA GLN A 332 5.49 -4.22 -19.19
C GLN A 332 5.77 -5.73 -19.15
N MET A 333 5.53 -6.39 -20.27
CA MET A 333 5.81 -7.82 -20.41
C MET A 333 7.07 -8.03 -21.24
N ILE A 334 7.83 -9.10 -20.91
CA ILE A 334 9.05 -9.46 -21.64
C ILE A 334 8.71 -10.06 -23.00
N ASP A 335 7.63 -10.84 -23.08
CA ASP A 335 7.14 -11.40 -24.32
C ASP A 335 6.36 -10.36 -25.14
N ASP A 336 6.72 -10.19 -26.43
CA ASP A 336 6.13 -9.17 -27.31
C ASP A 336 4.61 -9.38 -27.55
N HIS A 337 4.14 -10.63 -27.56
CA HIS A 337 2.70 -10.93 -27.75
C HIS A 337 1.91 -10.56 -26.51
N LEU A 338 2.44 -10.83 -25.31
CA LEU A 338 1.83 -10.44 -24.06
C LEU A 338 1.86 -8.91 -23.91
N GLU A 339 2.96 -8.27 -24.27
CA GLU A 339 3.07 -6.81 -24.27
C GLU A 339 2.08 -6.15 -25.23
N ALA A 340 1.82 -6.76 -26.39
CA ALA A 340 0.80 -6.27 -27.32
C ALA A 340 -0.62 -6.31 -26.71
N ARG A 341 -0.93 -7.34 -25.89
CA ARG A 341 -2.21 -7.44 -25.15
C ARG A 341 -2.32 -6.35 -24.09
N VAL A 342 -1.24 -6.06 -23.34
CA VAL A 342 -1.19 -4.96 -22.38
C VAL A 342 -1.46 -3.62 -23.07
N ARG A 343 -0.76 -3.33 -24.17
CA ARG A 343 -0.96 -2.09 -24.95
C ARG A 343 -2.36 -1.98 -25.53
N GLY A 344 -2.91 -3.09 -26.05
CA GLY A 344 -4.28 -3.15 -26.58
C GLY A 344 -5.31 -2.84 -25.50
N THR A 345 -5.16 -3.44 -24.33
CA THR A 345 -6.05 -3.21 -23.19
C THR A 345 -6.02 -1.75 -22.73
N ARG A 346 -4.83 -1.13 -22.62
CA ARG A 346 -4.75 0.31 -22.28
C ARG A 346 -5.50 1.20 -23.27
N LYS A 347 -5.41 0.89 -24.57
CA LYS A 347 -6.11 1.65 -25.61
C LYS A 347 -7.63 1.56 -25.54
N ALA A 348 -8.17 0.51 -24.92
CA ALA A 348 -9.61 0.37 -24.72
C ALA A 348 -10.18 1.35 -23.65
N PHE A 349 -9.32 1.96 -22.84
CA PHE A 349 -9.71 2.91 -21.79
C PHE A 349 -9.04 4.28 -22.00
N PRO A 350 -9.40 5.03 -23.03
CA PRO A 350 -8.78 6.31 -23.33
C PRO A 350 -9.03 7.33 -22.20
N ASN A 351 -8.02 8.12 -21.87
CA ASN A 351 -8.06 9.16 -20.84
C ASN A 351 -8.28 8.68 -19.40
N LEU A 352 -8.17 7.38 -19.15
CA LEU A 352 -8.21 6.78 -17.82
C LEU A 352 -6.85 6.18 -17.46
N ASN A 353 -6.55 6.16 -16.19
CA ASN A 353 -5.47 5.34 -15.64
C ASN A 353 -5.90 3.87 -15.68
N VAL A 354 -4.99 2.98 -16.03
CA VAL A 354 -5.27 1.55 -16.22
C VAL A 354 -4.32 0.72 -15.37
N TYR A 355 -4.87 0.01 -14.39
CA TYR A 355 -4.13 -0.85 -13.47
C TYR A 355 -4.48 -2.30 -13.72
N PHE A 356 -3.46 -3.13 -13.93
CA PHE A 356 -3.62 -4.57 -14.11
C PHE A 356 -3.54 -5.26 -12.75
N GLU A 357 -4.67 -5.67 -12.20
CA GLU A 357 -4.79 -6.15 -10.84
C GLU A 357 -4.67 -7.67 -10.73
N SER A 358 -5.26 -8.40 -11.67
CA SER A 358 -5.13 -9.86 -11.77
C SER A 358 -5.20 -10.31 -13.22
N MET A 359 -4.46 -11.35 -13.58
CA MET A 359 -4.38 -11.79 -14.97
C MET A 359 -4.02 -13.28 -15.07
N THR A 360 -4.47 -13.93 -16.16
CA THR A 360 -4.00 -15.26 -16.55
C THR A 360 -2.58 -15.18 -17.11
N ASP A 361 -1.80 -16.27 -17.06
CA ASP A 361 -0.39 -16.29 -17.52
C ASP A 361 -0.25 -15.90 -18.99
N ASP A 362 -1.26 -16.20 -19.81
CA ASP A 362 -1.31 -15.82 -21.22
C ASP A 362 -1.92 -14.43 -21.47
N LEU A 363 -2.34 -13.71 -20.42
CA LEU A 363 -3.10 -12.45 -20.50
C LEU A 363 -4.37 -12.56 -21.39
N GLY A 364 -4.94 -13.77 -21.53
CA GLY A 364 -6.19 -14.00 -22.24
C GLY A 364 -7.38 -13.38 -21.52
N ARG A 365 -7.33 -13.39 -20.18
CA ARG A 365 -8.28 -12.71 -19.30
C ARG A 365 -7.57 -11.89 -18.24
N MET A 366 -8.10 -10.71 -17.98
CA MET A 366 -7.50 -9.77 -17.01
C MET A 366 -8.58 -9.07 -16.21
N ILE A 367 -8.33 -8.84 -14.94
CA ILE A 367 -9.05 -7.84 -14.18
C ILE A 367 -8.25 -6.54 -14.23
N VAL A 368 -8.91 -5.53 -14.72
CA VAL A 368 -8.36 -4.18 -14.86
C VAL A 368 -9.15 -3.24 -13.97
N ARG A 369 -8.48 -2.35 -13.32
CA ARG A 369 -9.09 -1.23 -12.61
C ARG A 369 -8.76 0.06 -13.35
N THR A 370 -9.76 0.89 -13.54
CA THR A 370 -9.56 2.24 -14.08
C THR A 370 -9.86 3.28 -13.02
N ASP A 371 -9.28 4.46 -13.15
CA ASP A 371 -9.68 5.70 -12.49
C ASP A 371 -9.25 6.92 -13.33
N GLY A 372 -9.69 8.12 -12.94
CA GLY A 372 -9.29 9.33 -13.65
C GLY A 372 -10.26 10.50 -13.45
N ALA A 373 -10.28 11.42 -14.40
CA ALA A 373 -11.04 12.66 -14.29
C ALA A 373 -12.58 12.45 -14.23
N THR A 374 -13.06 11.32 -14.69
CA THR A 374 -14.50 10.99 -14.74
C THR A 374 -14.83 9.67 -14.07
N ASP A 375 -13.85 9.02 -13.44
CA ASP A 375 -13.95 7.68 -12.87
C ASP A 375 -13.32 7.65 -11.47
N ALA A 376 -14.13 7.38 -10.46
CA ALA A 376 -13.68 7.22 -9.08
C ALA A 376 -13.13 5.82 -8.76
N GLY A 377 -13.02 4.97 -9.76
CA GLY A 377 -12.48 3.61 -9.70
C GLY A 377 -13.50 2.58 -10.15
N THR A 378 -13.32 2.05 -11.37
CA THR A 378 -14.15 1.01 -11.97
C THR A 378 -13.33 -0.26 -12.19
N TRP A 379 -13.94 -1.40 -11.94
CA TRP A 379 -13.35 -2.72 -12.13
C TRP A 379 -13.93 -3.39 -13.37
N TRP A 380 -13.06 -3.93 -14.21
CA TRP A 380 -13.38 -4.53 -15.49
C TRP A 380 -12.84 -5.94 -15.61
N LEU A 381 -13.64 -6.85 -16.13
CA LEU A 381 -13.16 -8.11 -16.68
C LEU A 381 -12.90 -7.93 -18.17
N VAL A 382 -11.66 -8.01 -18.58
CA VAL A 382 -11.24 -7.95 -19.99
C VAL A 382 -11.01 -9.36 -20.50
N ASP A 383 -11.64 -9.70 -21.64
CA ASP A 383 -11.46 -10.97 -22.37
C ASP A 383 -10.92 -10.66 -23.76
N ILE A 384 -9.67 -11.06 -23.99
CA ILE A 384 -8.97 -10.78 -25.26
C ILE A 384 -9.57 -11.56 -26.43
N ALA A 385 -10.10 -12.74 -26.19
CA ALA A 385 -10.65 -13.59 -27.26
C ALA A 385 -11.95 -13.01 -27.85
N SER A 386 -12.82 -12.45 -27.00
CA SER A 386 -14.04 -11.75 -27.47
C SER A 386 -13.81 -10.28 -27.81
N GLY A 387 -12.72 -9.69 -27.32
CA GLY A 387 -12.45 -8.25 -27.42
C GLY A 387 -13.35 -7.39 -26.51
N GLU A 388 -13.96 -7.99 -25.48
CA GLU A 388 -14.90 -7.33 -24.58
C GLU A 388 -14.24 -6.92 -23.27
N ALA A 389 -14.68 -5.79 -22.71
CA ALA A 389 -14.43 -5.36 -21.35
C ALA A 389 -15.77 -5.21 -20.63
N VAL A 390 -16.03 -6.09 -19.66
CA VAL A 390 -17.28 -6.11 -18.90
C VAL A 390 -17.05 -5.49 -17.53
N GLU A 391 -17.85 -4.49 -17.19
CA GLU A 391 -17.82 -3.88 -15.86
C GLU A 391 -18.26 -4.88 -14.78
N ILE A 392 -17.48 -5.00 -13.71
CA ILE A 392 -17.76 -5.91 -12.59
C ILE A 392 -18.04 -5.17 -11.28
N GLY A 393 -17.87 -3.86 -11.24
CA GLY A 393 -18.22 -3.01 -10.11
C GLY A 393 -17.32 -1.78 -9.93
N TRP A 394 -17.53 -1.06 -8.85
CA TRP A 394 -16.88 0.23 -8.57
C TRP A 394 -16.19 0.25 -7.21
N ARG A 395 -15.24 1.15 -7.07
CA ARG A 395 -14.64 1.46 -5.76
C ARG A 395 -15.53 2.41 -4.95
N TYR A 396 -16.02 3.48 -5.59
CA TYR A 396 -16.81 4.54 -4.94
C TYR A 396 -18.07 4.84 -5.75
N PRO A 397 -19.10 3.97 -5.74
CA PRO A 397 -20.29 4.08 -6.59
C PRO A 397 -21.17 5.31 -6.30
N GLY A 398 -21.00 5.94 -5.13
CA GLY A 398 -21.74 7.14 -4.76
C GLY A 398 -21.15 8.45 -5.29
N ILE A 399 -19.99 8.41 -5.97
CA ILE A 399 -19.31 9.60 -6.50
C ILE A 399 -19.47 9.63 -8.02
N THR A 400 -20.16 10.65 -8.52
CA THR A 400 -20.42 10.85 -9.94
C THR A 400 -19.26 11.59 -10.63
N ALA A 401 -19.15 11.48 -11.95
CA ALA A 401 -18.08 12.06 -12.74
C ALA A 401 -17.91 13.59 -12.52
N ASN A 402 -19.03 14.34 -12.40
CA ASN A 402 -18.98 15.78 -12.17
C ASN A 402 -18.57 16.18 -10.74
N GLN A 403 -18.46 15.22 -9.83
CA GLN A 403 -18.00 15.40 -8.44
C GLN A 403 -16.51 15.08 -8.25
N ILE A 404 -15.85 14.61 -9.30
CA ILE A 404 -14.42 14.30 -9.27
C ILE A 404 -13.62 15.55 -9.63
N GLY A 405 -12.73 15.95 -8.73
CA GLY A 405 -11.81 17.05 -8.97
C GLY A 405 -10.75 16.67 -10.00
N PRO A 406 -10.42 17.54 -10.97
CA PRO A 406 -9.36 17.28 -11.93
C PRO A 406 -8.03 17.01 -11.24
N VAL A 407 -7.34 15.95 -11.66
CA VAL A 407 -6.04 15.52 -11.12
C VAL A 407 -5.01 15.54 -12.24
N LYS A 408 -3.81 16.06 -11.94
CA LYS A 408 -2.69 16.05 -12.88
C LYS A 408 -1.33 15.96 -12.18
N MET A 409 -0.35 15.40 -12.87
CA MET A 409 1.06 15.66 -12.52
C MET A 409 1.37 17.13 -12.77
N TRP A 410 2.07 17.73 -11.84
CA TRP A 410 2.54 19.11 -11.89
C TRP A 410 3.96 19.17 -11.37
N HIS A 411 4.80 19.99 -11.96
CA HIS A 411 6.22 20.10 -11.62
C HIS A 411 6.56 21.52 -11.21
N TYR A 412 7.46 21.65 -10.25
CA TYR A 412 8.00 22.95 -9.83
C TYR A 412 9.47 22.82 -9.45
N LYS A 413 10.16 23.95 -9.37
CA LYS A 413 11.53 24.01 -8.91
C LYS A 413 11.57 24.31 -7.41
N ALA A 414 12.27 23.46 -6.66
CA ALA A 414 12.69 23.81 -5.30
C ALA A 414 13.67 25.00 -5.33
N ALA A 415 13.86 25.66 -4.19
CA ALA A 415 14.73 26.83 -4.07
C ALA A 415 16.18 26.56 -4.52
N ASP A 416 16.65 25.31 -4.45
CA ASP A 416 17.98 24.90 -4.93
C ASP A 416 17.98 24.41 -6.39
N GLY A 417 16.86 24.54 -7.09
CA GLY A 417 16.73 24.22 -8.52
C GLY A 417 16.35 22.78 -8.84
N LEU A 418 16.23 21.89 -7.81
CA LEU A 418 15.76 20.52 -8.02
C LEU A 418 14.33 20.53 -8.57
N ASP A 419 14.08 19.69 -9.58
CA ASP A 419 12.72 19.49 -10.11
C ASP A 419 11.92 18.58 -9.17
N ILE A 420 10.81 19.09 -8.66
CA ILE A 420 9.94 18.36 -7.73
C ILE A 420 8.63 18.02 -8.44
N PRO A 421 8.35 16.76 -8.70
CA PRO A 421 7.04 16.32 -9.19
C PRO A 421 6.02 16.36 -8.07
N ALA A 422 4.78 16.71 -8.39
CA ALA A 422 3.68 16.73 -7.44
C ALA A 422 2.38 16.30 -8.12
N VAL A 423 1.44 15.78 -7.34
CA VAL A 423 0.06 15.60 -7.80
C VAL A 423 -0.73 16.83 -7.36
N LEU A 424 -1.42 17.46 -8.32
CA LEU A 424 -2.31 18.58 -8.06
C LEU A 424 -3.76 18.16 -8.35
N THR A 425 -4.58 18.16 -7.30
CA THR A 425 -6.03 17.96 -7.39
C THR A 425 -6.72 19.31 -7.20
N LEU A 426 -7.57 19.69 -8.15
CA LEU A 426 -8.33 20.94 -8.11
C LEU A 426 -9.80 20.67 -7.76
N PRO A 427 -10.51 21.65 -7.18
CA PRO A 427 -11.92 21.47 -6.90
C PRO A 427 -12.72 21.32 -8.21
N PRO A 428 -13.71 20.40 -8.26
CA PRO A 428 -14.58 20.26 -9.41
C PRO A 428 -15.40 21.53 -9.62
N ASN A 429 -15.68 21.85 -10.87
CA ASN A 429 -16.57 22.96 -11.28
C ASN A 429 -16.20 24.34 -10.70
N ARG A 430 -14.94 24.59 -10.43
CA ARG A 430 -14.44 25.89 -9.94
C ARG A 430 -13.28 26.43 -10.80
N ASN A 431 -13.27 27.75 -10.92
CA ASN A 431 -12.10 28.43 -11.50
C ASN A 431 -10.90 28.29 -10.53
N PRO A 432 -9.75 27.75 -10.94
CA PRO A 432 -8.59 27.56 -10.09
C PRO A 432 -7.81 28.88 -9.90
N LYS A 433 -8.41 29.87 -9.24
CA LYS A 433 -7.81 31.16 -8.91
C LYS A 433 -7.97 31.49 -7.44
N ASN A 434 -6.86 31.84 -6.79
CA ASN A 434 -6.80 32.22 -5.37
C ASN A 434 -7.51 31.24 -4.43
N LEU A 435 -7.43 29.94 -4.71
CA LEU A 435 -8.07 28.91 -3.90
C LEU A 435 -7.39 28.77 -2.53
N PRO A 436 -8.13 28.39 -1.47
CA PRO A 436 -7.49 27.84 -0.29
C PRO A 436 -6.82 26.50 -0.66
N VAL A 437 -5.77 26.14 0.04
CA VAL A 437 -4.97 24.96 -0.29
C VAL A 437 -4.74 24.04 0.92
N VAL A 438 -4.74 22.73 0.64
CA VAL A 438 -4.24 21.71 1.54
C VAL A 438 -2.97 21.11 0.93
N VAL A 439 -1.85 21.23 1.62
CA VAL A 439 -0.62 20.50 1.28
C VAL A 439 -0.72 19.12 1.96
N LEU A 440 -0.64 18.06 1.16
CA LEU A 440 -0.89 16.68 1.60
C LEU A 440 0.35 15.80 1.31
N PRO A 441 1.44 15.91 2.08
CA PRO A 441 2.63 15.08 1.89
C PRO A 441 2.33 13.61 2.23
N HIS A 442 2.83 12.70 1.39
CA HIS A 442 2.71 11.27 1.61
C HIS A 442 3.57 10.76 2.78
N GLY A 443 3.25 9.56 3.25
CA GLY A 443 4.06 8.81 4.21
C GLY A 443 5.30 8.17 3.58
N GLY A 444 6.02 7.38 4.34
CA GLY A 444 7.22 6.70 3.88
C GLY A 444 8.45 7.04 4.71
N PRO A 445 9.38 7.92 4.24
CA PRO A 445 9.33 8.87 3.13
C PRO A 445 9.61 8.31 1.72
N GLU A 446 10.23 7.13 1.56
CA GLU A 446 10.47 6.49 0.27
C GLU A 446 9.17 5.91 -0.33
N ALA A 447 8.11 6.71 -0.37
CA ALA A 447 6.87 6.43 -1.10
C ALA A 447 6.68 7.45 -2.22
N ARG A 448 5.53 7.49 -2.85
CA ARG A 448 5.13 8.53 -3.79
C ARG A 448 3.62 8.54 -4.01
N ASP A 449 3.10 9.68 -4.43
CA ASP A 449 1.74 9.83 -4.92
C ASP A 449 1.70 9.77 -6.45
N TYR A 450 0.56 9.27 -6.97
CA TYR A 450 0.25 9.19 -8.39
C TYR A 450 -0.99 10.03 -8.71
N PRO A 451 -1.14 10.54 -9.93
CA PRO A 451 -2.33 11.28 -10.35
C PRO A 451 -3.52 10.33 -10.56
N GLN A 452 -4.06 9.82 -9.44
CA GLN A 452 -5.18 8.89 -9.37
C GLN A 452 -6.30 9.45 -8.50
N PHE A 453 -7.43 8.76 -8.43
CA PHE A 453 -8.47 9.08 -7.47
C PHE A 453 -7.99 8.77 -6.05
N ASP A 454 -7.47 9.78 -5.35
CA ASP A 454 -7.15 9.70 -3.93
C ASP A 454 -8.34 10.18 -3.09
N TRP A 455 -8.82 9.34 -2.17
CA TRP A 455 -10.03 9.61 -1.40
C TRP A 455 -9.93 10.85 -0.51
N LEU A 456 -8.76 11.10 0.09
CA LEU A 456 -8.56 12.23 1.01
C LEU A 456 -8.36 13.53 0.22
N ALA A 457 -7.56 13.49 -0.85
CA ALA A 457 -7.37 14.63 -1.74
C ALA A 457 -8.70 15.05 -2.39
N GLN A 458 -9.47 14.09 -2.91
CA GLN A 458 -10.77 14.34 -3.52
C GLN A 458 -11.80 14.87 -2.51
N ALA A 459 -11.77 14.38 -1.26
CA ALA A 459 -12.62 14.92 -0.20
C ALA A 459 -12.36 16.41 0.05
N PHE A 460 -11.09 16.82 0.17
CA PHE A 460 -10.75 18.25 0.31
C PHE A 460 -11.09 19.04 -0.95
N ALA A 461 -10.78 18.50 -2.14
CA ALA A 461 -11.10 19.16 -3.40
C ALA A 461 -12.61 19.39 -3.56
N SER A 462 -13.45 18.43 -3.19
CA SER A 462 -14.91 18.57 -3.22
C SER A 462 -15.42 19.73 -2.35
N ARG A 463 -14.67 20.12 -1.32
CA ARG A 463 -14.98 21.26 -0.42
C ARG A 463 -14.34 22.57 -0.87
N GLY A 464 -13.74 22.60 -2.07
CA GLY A 464 -13.24 23.83 -2.69
C GLY A 464 -11.76 24.14 -2.44
N TYR A 465 -10.99 23.19 -1.92
CA TYR A 465 -9.55 23.34 -1.77
C TYR A 465 -8.80 22.86 -3.00
N ALA A 466 -7.73 23.57 -3.39
CA ALA A 466 -6.67 22.95 -4.14
C ALA A 466 -5.92 21.98 -3.21
N VAL A 467 -5.56 20.79 -3.69
CA VAL A 467 -4.76 19.83 -2.91
C VAL A 467 -3.46 19.58 -3.63
N LEU A 468 -2.36 19.88 -2.97
CA LEU A 468 -1.00 19.68 -3.46
C LEU A 468 -0.36 18.49 -2.72
N GLN A 469 -0.03 17.44 -3.46
CA GLN A 469 0.67 16.25 -2.96
C GLN A 469 2.10 16.22 -3.54
N PRO A 470 3.07 16.88 -2.89
CA PRO A 470 4.45 16.90 -3.38
C PRO A 470 5.10 15.52 -3.25
N ASN A 471 5.69 15.02 -4.34
CA ASN A 471 6.67 13.95 -4.28
C ASN A 471 8.04 14.59 -4.00
N PHE A 472 8.25 14.98 -2.74
CA PHE A 472 9.45 15.67 -2.29
C PHE A 472 10.70 14.82 -2.49
N ARG A 473 11.90 15.44 -2.50
CA ARG A 473 13.17 14.68 -2.57
C ARG A 473 13.21 13.53 -1.57
N GLY A 474 13.72 12.38 -1.97
CA GLY A 474 13.64 11.15 -1.18
C GLY A 474 12.49 10.24 -1.59
N SER A 475 11.51 10.71 -2.37
CA SER A 475 10.44 9.87 -2.91
C SER A 475 11.00 8.87 -3.91
N LYS A 476 10.38 7.66 -3.95
CA LYS A 476 10.78 6.59 -4.89
C LYS A 476 10.24 6.83 -6.31
N GLY A 477 10.83 6.13 -7.30
CA GLY A 477 10.32 6.08 -8.67
C GLY A 477 10.73 7.26 -9.57
N TYR A 478 11.62 8.13 -9.09
CA TYR A 478 12.22 9.25 -9.83
C TYR A 478 13.74 9.08 -10.01
N GLY A 479 14.21 7.85 -9.90
CA GLY A 479 15.63 7.52 -9.96
C GLY A 479 16.33 7.65 -8.62
N ASN A 480 17.55 7.09 -8.57
CA ASN A 480 18.31 7.00 -7.33
C ASN A 480 18.87 8.35 -6.88
N GLU A 481 19.22 9.25 -7.81
CA GLU A 481 19.69 10.60 -7.48
C GLU A 481 18.63 11.39 -6.72
N PHE A 482 17.38 11.35 -7.18
CA PHE A 482 16.26 12.02 -6.53
C PHE A 482 15.97 11.42 -5.14
N ARG A 483 15.98 10.09 -5.03
CA ARG A 483 15.83 9.40 -3.75
C ARG A 483 16.95 9.75 -2.78
N ASN A 484 18.21 9.69 -3.22
CA ASN A 484 19.38 9.96 -2.38
C ASN A 484 19.48 11.45 -1.97
N ALA A 485 18.90 12.36 -2.76
CA ALA A 485 18.79 13.77 -2.39
C ALA A 485 17.95 14.02 -1.13
N GLY A 486 17.18 13.04 -0.66
CA GLY A 486 16.43 13.08 0.61
C GLY A 486 17.23 12.64 1.82
N PHE A 487 18.39 12.00 1.66
CA PHE A 487 19.18 11.51 2.79
C PHE A 487 19.79 12.66 3.59
N GLY A 488 19.59 12.65 4.90
CA GLY A 488 19.99 13.73 5.80
C GLY A 488 19.11 14.99 5.75
N GLU A 489 18.02 14.97 4.99
CA GLU A 489 17.21 16.15 4.71
C GLU A 489 15.84 16.18 5.42
N TRP A 490 15.60 15.28 6.38
CA TRP A 490 14.40 15.34 7.22
C TRP A 490 14.30 16.69 7.93
N GLY A 491 13.12 17.32 7.87
CA GLY A 491 12.89 18.64 8.46
C GLY A 491 13.71 19.77 7.83
N ARG A 492 14.52 19.48 6.82
CA ARG A 492 15.37 20.42 6.09
C ARG A 492 14.84 20.61 4.66
N LYS A 493 15.59 20.22 3.63
CA LYS A 493 15.16 20.39 2.23
C LYS A 493 13.90 19.58 1.87
N MET A 494 13.71 18.39 2.43
CA MET A 494 12.46 17.65 2.26
C MET A 494 11.25 18.45 2.76
N GLN A 495 11.42 19.27 3.80
CA GLN A 495 10.37 20.14 4.32
C GLN A 495 10.21 21.40 3.47
N THR A 496 11.31 22.00 3.00
CA THR A 496 11.22 23.20 2.14
C THR A 496 10.68 22.89 0.77
N ASP A 497 10.88 21.68 0.23
CA ASP A 497 10.24 21.25 -1.02
C ASP A 497 8.71 21.43 -0.96
N LEU A 498 8.08 21.18 0.21
CA LEU A 498 6.63 21.36 0.38
C LEU A 498 6.22 22.84 0.29
N SER A 499 6.96 23.72 0.95
CA SER A 499 6.70 25.16 0.94
C SER A 499 7.06 25.82 -0.39
N ASP A 500 8.06 25.30 -1.10
CA ASP A 500 8.43 25.77 -2.44
C ASP A 500 7.32 25.48 -3.44
N GLY A 501 6.67 24.30 -3.34
CA GLY A 501 5.50 23.96 -4.14
C GLY A 501 4.30 24.89 -3.88
N LEU A 502 4.09 25.25 -2.60
CA LEU A 502 3.07 26.23 -2.24
C LEU A 502 3.37 27.59 -2.86
N ALA A 503 4.62 28.06 -2.77
CA ALA A 503 5.05 29.34 -3.36
C ALA A 503 4.90 29.35 -4.89
N ALA A 504 5.23 28.24 -5.57
CA ALA A 504 5.09 28.11 -7.02
C ALA A 504 3.62 28.18 -7.46
N LEU A 505 2.70 27.47 -6.80
CA LEU A 505 1.25 27.55 -7.10
C LEU A 505 0.68 28.95 -6.83
N ALA A 506 1.18 29.65 -5.83
CA ALA A 506 0.80 31.02 -5.55
C ALA A 506 1.29 31.98 -6.66
N ALA A 507 2.50 31.78 -7.15
CA ALA A 507 3.05 32.57 -8.27
C ALA A 507 2.24 32.37 -9.57
N GLU A 508 1.68 31.18 -9.80
CA GLU A 508 0.75 30.91 -10.91
C GLU A 508 -0.67 31.50 -10.66
N GLY A 509 -0.93 32.02 -9.46
CA GLY A 509 -2.25 32.58 -9.08
C GLY A 509 -3.33 31.53 -8.83
N VAL A 510 -2.96 30.26 -8.74
CA VAL A 510 -3.89 29.14 -8.48
C VAL A 510 -4.42 29.20 -7.05
N ILE A 511 -3.55 29.53 -6.10
CA ILE A 511 -3.89 29.53 -4.66
C ILE A 511 -3.58 30.88 -3.99
N ASP A 512 -4.21 31.14 -2.85
CA ASP A 512 -3.80 32.17 -1.89
C ASP A 512 -2.87 31.51 -0.85
N PRO A 513 -1.55 31.84 -0.84
CA PRO A 513 -0.59 31.21 0.08
C PRO A 513 -0.87 31.50 1.56
N ARG A 514 -1.67 32.53 1.86
CA ARG A 514 -2.11 32.85 3.23
C ARG A 514 -3.22 31.91 3.71
N ARG A 515 -3.77 31.06 2.84
CA ARG A 515 -4.88 30.14 3.07
C ARG A 515 -4.43 28.70 2.85
N ALA A 516 -3.35 28.31 3.54
CA ALA A 516 -2.76 26.99 3.46
C ALA A 516 -2.88 26.24 4.80
N CYS A 517 -3.34 25.00 4.77
CA CYS A 517 -3.15 24.03 5.86
C CYS A 517 -2.32 22.86 5.35
N ILE A 518 -1.68 22.13 6.26
CA ILE A 518 -0.93 20.92 5.94
C ILE A 518 -1.58 19.72 6.65
N VAL A 519 -1.80 18.63 5.90
CA VAL A 519 -2.44 17.39 6.38
C VAL A 519 -1.57 16.23 5.93
N GLY A 520 -1.24 15.29 6.80
CA GLY A 520 -0.45 14.13 6.35
C GLY A 520 -0.45 12.98 7.34
N GLY A 521 -0.11 11.79 6.84
CA GLY A 521 -0.03 10.55 7.62
C GLY A 521 1.41 10.03 7.76
N SER A 522 1.75 9.43 8.91
CA SER A 522 3.06 8.82 9.13
C SER A 522 4.21 9.84 8.99
N TYR A 523 5.15 9.64 8.04
CA TYR A 523 6.12 10.68 7.68
C TYR A 523 5.42 11.98 7.26
N GLY A 524 4.34 11.93 6.48
CA GLY A 524 3.54 13.12 6.14
C GLY A 524 2.96 13.81 7.38
N GLY A 525 2.62 13.05 8.42
CA GLY A 525 2.22 13.58 9.73
C GLY A 525 3.37 14.28 10.47
N TYR A 526 4.59 13.73 10.40
CA TYR A 526 5.80 14.42 10.82
C TYR A 526 5.97 15.73 10.06
N ALA A 527 5.86 15.71 8.74
CA ALA A 527 6.00 16.89 7.89
C ALA A 527 4.94 17.96 8.21
N ALA A 528 3.70 17.55 8.53
CA ALA A 528 2.65 18.45 8.96
C ALA A 528 3.02 19.17 10.26
N LEU A 529 3.54 18.45 11.25
CA LEU A 529 4.01 19.04 12.50
C LEU A 529 5.26 19.90 12.29
N ALA A 530 6.21 19.45 11.47
CA ALA A 530 7.41 20.20 11.14
C ALA A 530 7.08 21.52 10.42
N GLY A 531 6.01 21.54 9.60
CA GLY A 531 5.53 22.74 8.91
C GLY A 531 5.11 23.88 9.84
N VAL A 532 4.78 23.57 11.10
CA VAL A 532 4.35 24.57 12.10
C VAL A 532 5.25 24.63 13.35
N THR A 533 6.36 23.87 13.35
CA THR A 533 7.33 23.86 14.47
C THR A 533 8.76 24.10 14.02
N VAL A 534 9.23 23.40 12.99
CA VAL A 534 10.54 23.59 12.36
C VAL A 534 10.49 24.81 11.44
N GLN A 535 9.54 24.83 10.50
CA GLN A 535 9.17 26.01 9.74
C GLN A 535 8.15 26.84 10.54
N GLN A 536 7.95 28.09 10.16
CA GLN A 536 6.98 29.00 10.77
C GLN A 536 6.41 29.99 9.75
N GLY A 537 5.20 30.49 9.97
CA GLY A 537 4.57 31.54 9.16
C GLY A 537 4.02 31.06 7.81
N ILE A 538 3.89 29.75 7.59
CA ILE A 538 3.46 29.19 6.30
C ILE A 538 2.01 28.68 6.36
N TYR A 539 1.68 27.89 7.39
CA TYR A 539 0.41 27.19 7.47
C TYR A 539 -0.52 27.77 8.54
N ARG A 540 -1.80 27.82 8.24
CA ARG A 540 -2.87 28.21 9.18
C ARG A 540 -3.21 27.10 10.15
N CYS A 541 -3.04 25.85 9.77
CA CYS A 541 -3.28 24.69 10.61
C CYS A 541 -2.49 23.47 10.14
N ALA A 542 -2.29 22.51 11.04
CA ALA A 542 -1.67 21.23 10.75
C ALA A 542 -2.51 20.08 11.29
N VAL A 543 -2.77 19.07 10.45
CA VAL A 543 -3.39 17.79 10.84
C VAL A 543 -2.38 16.68 10.64
N ALA A 544 -2.03 15.99 11.71
CA ALA A 544 -1.03 14.93 11.71
C ALA A 544 -1.67 13.59 12.10
N ILE A 545 -1.72 12.65 11.16
CA ILE A 545 -2.30 11.32 11.33
C ILE A 545 -1.17 10.33 11.59
N ALA A 546 -1.19 9.66 12.74
CA ALA A 546 -0.16 8.70 13.16
C ALA A 546 1.28 9.23 12.98
N PRO A 547 1.61 10.45 13.46
CA PRO A 547 2.87 11.12 13.17
C PRO A 547 4.06 10.58 13.95
N VAL A 548 5.24 10.58 13.35
CA VAL A 548 6.51 10.59 14.10
C VAL A 548 6.72 12.01 14.65
N THR A 549 6.96 12.16 15.95
CA THR A 549 7.09 13.47 16.61
C THR A 549 8.44 13.70 17.27
N ASP A 550 9.01 12.63 17.86
CA ASP A 550 10.30 12.58 18.54
C ASP A 550 11.21 11.60 17.79
N LEU A 551 12.14 12.13 17.00
CA LEU A 551 13.01 11.33 16.13
C LEU A 551 13.99 10.45 16.93
N ASN A 552 14.47 10.95 18.07
CA ASN A 552 15.33 10.16 18.94
C ASN A 552 14.56 9.00 19.59
N LEU A 553 13.30 9.19 19.97
CA LEU A 553 12.44 8.12 20.46
C LEU A 553 12.20 7.07 19.35
N PHE A 554 11.87 7.52 18.14
CA PHE A 554 11.63 6.63 17.00
C PHE A 554 12.83 5.74 16.68
N LEU A 555 14.06 6.29 16.70
CA LEU A 555 15.27 5.50 16.49
C LEU A 555 15.50 4.50 17.64
N ARG A 556 15.27 4.90 18.90
CA ARG A 556 15.40 4.00 20.06
C ARG A 556 14.42 2.85 20.03
N ASP A 557 13.17 3.10 19.64
CA ASP A 557 12.15 2.04 19.51
C ASP A 557 12.55 1.07 18.40
N THR A 558 13.06 1.56 17.27
CA THR A 558 13.60 0.73 16.18
C THR A 558 14.82 -0.11 16.63
N GLU A 559 15.69 0.45 17.47
CA GLU A 559 16.85 -0.27 18.03
C GLU A 559 16.44 -1.36 19.01
N PHE A 560 15.46 -1.05 19.87
CA PHE A 560 14.93 -1.98 20.87
C PHE A 560 14.27 -3.20 20.22
N ASP A 561 13.55 -3.00 19.14
CA ASP A 561 12.92 -4.07 18.34
C ASP A 561 13.94 -5.00 17.65
N LYS A 562 15.25 -4.74 17.83
CA LYS A 562 16.36 -5.49 17.20
C LYS A 562 16.27 -5.57 15.67
N LYS A 563 15.58 -4.66 15.04
CA LYS A 563 15.51 -4.51 13.59
C LYS A 563 16.76 -3.78 13.06
N ARG A 564 17.92 -4.41 13.15
CA ARG A 564 19.23 -3.77 12.85
C ARG A 564 19.31 -3.15 11.45
N ASN A 565 18.72 -3.79 10.45
CA ASN A 565 18.72 -3.25 9.08
C ASN A 565 17.83 -2.01 9.00
N SER A 566 16.64 -2.04 9.63
CA SER A 566 15.75 -0.87 9.70
C SER A 566 16.39 0.30 10.44
N LEU A 567 17.08 0.02 11.57
CA LEU A 567 17.80 1.07 12.31
C LEU A 567 18.91 1.71 11.47
N ARG A 568 19.69 0.90 10.72
CA ARG A 568 20.74 1.42 9.84
C ARG A 568 20.16 2.29 8.74
N TYR A 569 19.09 1.82 8.09
CA TYR A 569 18.35 2.58 7.10
C TYR A 569 17.89 3.94 7.64
N TRP A 570 17.24 3.96 8.81
CA TRP A 570 16.74 5.20 9.39
C TRP A 570 17.85 6.16 9.80
N LYS A 571 18.94 5.66 10.37
CA LYS A 571 20.12 6.48 10.70
C LYS A 571 20.68 7.18 9.47
N GLU A 572 20.83 6.44 8.40
CA GLU A 572 21.33 6.99 7.14
C GLU A 572 20.35 7.96 6.51
N PHE A 573 19.08 7.59 6.46
CA PHE A 573 18.05 8.48 5.91
C PHE A 573 17.93 9.79 6.69
N MET A 574 18.11 9.75 8.01
CA MET A 574 18.12 10.96 8.86
C MET A 574 19.49 11.65 8.90
N GLY A 575 20.54 11.06 8.33
CA GLY A 575 21.90 11.63 8.32
C GLY A 575 22.61 11.60 9.68
N VAL A 576 22.32 10.58 10.54
CA VAL A 576 22.86 10.48 11.89
C VAL A 576 23.63 9.18 12.11
N THR A 577 24.53 9.18 13.08
CA THR A 577 25.38 8.01 13.39
C THR A 577 24.80 7.14 14.51
N GLY A 578 23.93 7.68 15.34
CA GLY A 578 23.40 6.98 16.52
C GLY A 578 22.07 7.50 17.04
N THR A 579 21.51 6.79 18.01
CA THR A 579 20.40 7.26 18.82
C THR A 579 20.93 8.30 19.83
N GLY A 580 20.15 9.36 20.10
CA GLY A 580 20.56 10.46 20.98
C GLY A 580 21.46 11.49 20.30
N ASP A 581 21.41 11.56 18.98
CA ASP A 581 22.09 12.60 18.20
C ASP A 581 21.35 13.94 18.37
N ASP A 582 22.04 14.96 18.91
CA ASP A 582 21.45 16.27 19.21
C ASP A 582 20.95 16.99 17.94
N SER A 583 21.50 16.68 16.77
CA SER A 583 21.04 17.27 15.50
C SER A 583 19.59 16.89 15.16
N LEU A 584 19.08 15.78 15.70
CA LEU A 584 17.67 15.39 15.57
C LEU A 584 16.73 16.27 16.40
N ASP A 585 17.22 16.88 17.47
CA ASP A 585 16.42 17.78 18.30
C ASP A 585 16.06 19.06 17.55
N GLU A 586 16.92 19.50 16.60
CA GLU A 586 16.68 20.67 15.75
C GLU A 586 15.53 20.49 14.77
N ILE A 587 15.17 19.24 14.46
CA ILE A 587 14.13 18.86 13.50
C ILE A 587 13.03 17.99 14.10
N SER A 588 13.04 17.75 15.42
CA SER A 588 11.98 17.00 16.13
C SER A 588 10.84 17.90 16.56
N PRO A 589 9.64 17.77 16.00
CA PRO A 589 8.46 18.57 16.41
C PRO A 589 8.19 18.52 17.91
N TYR A 590 8.42 17.36 18.55
CA TYR A 590 8.29 17.21 20.00
C TYR A 590 9.21 18.16 20.79
N VAL A 591 10.47 18.26 20.39
CA VAL A 591 11.44 19.17 21.04
C VAL A 591 11.05 20.62 20.79
N LEU A 592 10.65 20.92 19.57
CA LEU A 592 10.31 22.24 19.08
C LEU A 592 8.84 22.67 19.33
N ALA A 593 8.07 21.92 20.10
CA ALA A 593 6.65 22.16 20.32
C ALA A 593 6.31 23.59 20.79
N LYS A 594 7.23 24.24 21.55
CA LYS A 594 7.09 25.66 21.98
C LYS A 594 7.06 26.64 20.80
N ARG A 595 7.63 26.26 19.65
CA ARG A 595 7.72 27.10 18.46
C ARG A 595 6.44 27.01 17.60
N SER A 596 5.52 26.06 17.89
CA SER A 596 4.28 25.95 17.12
C SER A 596 3.61 27.30 16.95
N ASP A 597 3.33 27.69 15.72
CA ASP A 597 2.75 28.99 15.35
C ASP A 597 1.33 28.87 14.76
N ALA A 598 0.81 27.65 14.66
CA ALA A 598 -0.55 27.37 14.19
C ALA A 598 -1.21 26.28 15.06
N PRO A 599 -2.57 26.19 15.08
CA PRO A 599 -3.29 25.08 15.69
C PRO A 599 -2.92 23.73 15.09
N ILE A 600 -2.78 22.72 15.95
CA ILE A 600 -2.41 21.35 15.59
C ILE A 600 -3.53 20.40 15.96
N MET A 601 -3.91 19.52 15.03
CA MET A 601 -4.67 18.31 15.33
C MET A 601 -3.78 17.08 15.14
N MET A 602 -3.79 16.18 16.10
CA MET A 602 -3.17 14.85 15.98
C MET A 602 -4.26 13.80 16.10
N ILE A 603 -4.26 12.82 15.18
CA ILE A 603 -5.15 11.65 15.19
C ILE A 603 -4.28 10.41 15.18
N HIS A 604 -4.48 9.49 16.13
CA HIS A 604 -3.63 8.29 16.23
C HIS A 604 -4.43 7.07 16.67
N GLY A 605 -4.15 5.93 16.05
CA GLY A 605 -4.76 4.66 16.39
C GLY A 605 -4.06 3.96 17.56
N SER A 606 -4.82 3.40 18.50
CA SER A 606 -4.24 2.67 19.64
C SER A 606 -3.59 1.35 19.26
N ASP A 607 -3.90 0.79 18.09
CA ASP A 607 -3.32 -0.45 17.53
C ASP A 607 -2.27 -0.19 16.44
N ASP A 608 -1.75 1.03 16.35
CA ASP A 608 -0.66 1.37 15.43
C ASP A 608 0.64 0.66 15.86
N THR A 609 1.15 -0.21 15.01
CA THR A 609 2.38 -0.98 15.22
C THR A 609 3.54 -0.52 14.31
N VAL A 610 3.33 0.54 13.53
CA VAL A 610 4.33 1.16 12.66
C VAL A 610 4.93 2.40 13.33
N VAL A 611 4.05 3.30 13.78
CA VAL A 611 4.40 4.44 14.62
C VAL A 611 3.61 4.32 15.92
N GLU A 612 4.28 4.11 17.02
CA GLU A 612 3.60 3.89 18.29
C GLU A 612 2.86 5.15 18.78
N ILE A 613 1.66 4.99 19.32
CA ILE A 613 0.81 6.09 19.80
C ILE A 613 1.49 7.00 20.81
N VAL A 614 2.49 6.48 21.54
CA VAL A 614 3.31 7.23 22.50
C VAL A 614 3.97 8.47 21.87
N GLN A 615 4.23 8.45 20.57
CA GLN A 615 4.73 9.61 19.82
C GLN A 615 3.75 10.79 19.95
N SER A 616 2.46 10.57 19.64
CA SER A 616 1.42 11.61 19.74
C SER A 616 1.08 11.99 21.18
N GLU A 617 1.02 11.03 22.11
CA GLU A 617 0.77 11.30 23.53
C GLU A 617 1.83 12.23 24.14
N ARG A 618 3.10 11.97 23.83
CA ARG A 618 4.22 12.82 24.31
C ARG A 618 4.14 14.21 23.70
N MET A 619 3.85 14.32 22.41
CA MET A 619 3.68 15.61 21.73
C MET A 619 2.52 16.40 22.33
N ALA A 620 1.37 15.77 22.58
CA ALA A 620 0.21 16.42 23.22
C ALA A 620 0.55 16.97 24.62
N LYS A 621 1.28 16.19 25.45
CA LYS A 621 1.77 16.64 26.76
C LYS A 621 2.71 17.85 26.62
N LYS A 622 3.56 17.88 25.60
CA LYS A 622 4.52 18.96 25.35
C LYS A 622 3.82 20.24 24.89
N LEU A 623 2.86 20.15 23.96
CA LEU A 623 2.04 21.26 23.49
C LEU A 623 1.22 21.87 24.63
N ARG A 624 0.61 21.02 25.49
CA ARG A 624 -0.11 21.46 26.69
C ARG A 624 0.79 22.26 27.61
N SER A 625 1.99 21.75 27.90
CA SER A 625 2.98 22.43 28.76
C SER A 625 3.44 23.75 28.16
N ALA A 626 3.49 23.82 26.82
CA ALA A 626 3.86 25.04 26.08
C ALA A 626 2.69 26.01 25.89
N LYS A 627 1.46 25.65 26.34
CA LYS A 627 0.22 26.44 26.17
C LYS A 627 -0.09 26.71 24.69
N LYS A 628 0.18 25.76 23.81
CA LYS A 628 -0.11 25.86 22.37
C LYS A 628 -1.47 25.24 22.06
N PRO A 629 -2.26 25.81 21.10
CA PRO A 629 -3.53 25.24 20.71
C PRO A 629 -3.32 23.89 20.01
N TYR A 630 -3.96 22.84 20.52
CA TYR A 630 -3.93 21.51 19.92
C TYR A 630 -5.18 20.71 20.26
N GLU A 631 -5.48 19.75 19.39
CA GLU A 631 -6.43 18.66 19.62
C GLU A 631 -5.69 17.31 19.46
N PHE A 632 -6.03 16.34 20.29
CA PHE A 632 -5.53 14.98 20.14
C PHE A 632 -6.67 13.99 20.23
N ILE A 633 -6.83 13.19 19.19
CA ILE A 633 -7.87 12.17 19.03
C ILE A 633 -7.19 10.82 18.97
N GLU A 634 -7.42 10.01 19.99
CA GLU A 634 -7.07 8.59 20.01
C GLU A 634 -8.26 7.80 19.45
N ILE A 635 -7.99 6.92 18.47
CA ILE A 635 -9.00 6.02 17.90
C ILE A 635 -8.71 4.60 18.35
N ASP A 636 -9.60 4.06 19.20
CA ASP A 636 -9.42 2.73 19.76
C ASP A 636 -9.45 1.64 18.67
N GLY A 637 -8.46 0.73 18.73
CA GLY A 637 -8.30 -0.37 17.79
C GLY A 637 -7.99 0.03 16.34
N ALA A 638 -7.73 1.30 16.06
CA ALA A 638 -7.28 1.72 14.74
C ALA A 638 -5.81 1.34 14.52
N ASP A 639 -5.51 0.77 13.36
CA ASP A 639 -4.14 0.48 12.91
C ASP A 639 -3.58 1.61 12.03
N HIS A 640 -2.29 1.53 11.71
CA HIS A 640 -1.59 2.52 10.89
C HIS A 640 -2.22 2.74 9.50
N PHE A 641 -2.86 1.75 8.94
CA PHE A 641 -3.38 1.75 7.57
C PHE A 641 -4.86 2.11 7.48
N LEU A 642 -5.51 2.46 8.60
CA LEU A 642 -6.94 2.76 8.67
C LEU A 642 -7.79 1.64 8.03
N SER A 643 -7.49 0.40 8.38
CA SER A 643 -8.05 -0.81 7.74
C SER A 643 -9.55 -1.01 7.98
N ARG A 644 -10.16 -0.25 8.92
CA ARG A 644 -11.59 -0.29 9.22
C ARG A 644 -12.28 0.96 8.67
N GLU A 645 -13.48 0.80 8.15
CA GLU A 645 -14.27 1.89 7.61
C GLU A 645 -14.55 2.97 8.65
N SER A 646 -14.99 2.59 9.85
CA SER A 646 -15.27 3.53 10.93
C SER A 646 -14.07 4.42 11.28
N THR A 647 -12.86 3.84 11.30
CA THR A 647 -11.63 4.60 11.59
C THR A 647 -11.29 5.58 10.48
N ARG A 648 -11.46 5.16 9.23
CA ARG A 648 -11.23 6.01 8.05
C ARG A 648 -12.24 7.15 7.98
N GLN A 649 -13.51 6.87 8.26
CA GLN A 649 -14.58 7.88 8.36
C GLN A 649 -14.28 8.92 9.44
N GLN A 650 -13.86 8.47 10.62
CA GLN A 650 -13.53 9.37 11.72
C GLN A 650 -12.32 10.25 11.39
N VAL A 651 -11.26 9.68 10.84
CA VAL A 651 -10.07 10.44 10.40
C VAL A 651 -10.48 11.51 9.38
N LEU A 652 -11.31 11.16 8.39
CA LEU A 652 -11.78 12.10 7.39
C LEU A 652 -12.61 13.22 8.00
N ALA A 653 -13.61 12.88 8.82
CA ALA A 653 -14.53 13.84 9.41
C ALA A 653 -13.78 14.85 10.30
N GLU A 654 -12.89 14.38 11.16
CA GLU A 654 -12.15 15.23 12.07
C GLU A 654 -11.10 16.10 11.34
N SER A 655 -10.39 15.52 10.37
CA SER A 655 -9.45 16.30 9.55
C SER A 655 -10.16 17.41 8.77
N MET A 656 -11.29 17.09 8.17
CA MET A 656 -12.09 18.05 7.42
C MET A 656 -12.65 19.15 8.33
N ARG A 657 -13.25 18.78 9.49
CA ARG A 657 -13.75 19.73 10.48
C ARG A 657 -12.67 20.73 10.87
N PHE A 658 -11.51 20.24 11.25
CA PHE A 658 -10.41 21.08 11.73
C PHE A 658 -9.86 22.01 10.65
N VAL A 659 -9.73 21.52 9.42
CA VAL A 659 -9.29 22.36 8.28
C VAL A 659 -10.34 23.42 7.95
N LEU A 660 -11.64 23.09 7.94
CA LEU A 660 -12.72 24.04 7.69
C LEU A 660 -12.81 25.16 8.74
N GLU A 661 -12.57 24.82 10.01
CA GLU A 661 -12.59 25.80 11.12
C GLU A 661 -11.41 26.80 11.03
N ASN A 662 -10.24 26.33 10.62
CA ASN A 662 -9.02 27.15 10.61
C ASN A 662 -8.71 27.79 9.26
N ASN A 663 -9.25 27.24 8.16
CA ASN A 663 -9.04 27.71 6.79
C ASN A 663 -10.32 27.57 5.94
N PRO A 664 -11.40 28.29 6.26
CA PRO A 664 -12.68 28.11 5.57
C PRO A 664 -12.56 28.43 4.09
N PRO A 665 -13.16 27.61 3.19
CA PRO A 665 -13.23 27.89 1.77
C PRO A 665 -14.26 29.00 1.47
N ASP A 666 -14.13 29.66 0.32
CA ASP A 666 -15.13 30.62 -0.14
C ASP A 666 -16.34 29.86 -0.71
N LEU A 667 -17.31 29.55 0.12
CA LEU A 667 -18.53 28.84 -0.28
C LEU A 667 -19.49 29.72 -1.12
N GLY A 668 -19.23 31.04 -1.25
CA GLY A 668 -20.08 32.00 -1.95
C GLY A 668 -20.16 31.84 -3.47
N VAL A 669 -19.38 30.95 -4.09
CA VAL A 669 -19.34 30.71 -5.55
C VAL A 669 -19.96 29.36 -5.94
N MET A 670 -20.51 28.60 -4.99
CA MET A 670 -21.27 27.38 -5.28
C MET A 670 -22.75 27.63 -5.49
N ARG A 671 -23.14 28.91 -5.61
CA ARG A 671 -24.53 29.30 -5.96
C ARG A 671 -24.47 29.95 -7.34
N ASP A 672 -24.54 29.10 -8.37
CA ASP A 672 -25.20 29.38 -9.67
C ASP A 672 -24.96 28.19 -10.61
#